data_c1eefa897c235afd55e032e1083e1fe7
#
_entry.id   c1eefa897c235afd55e032e1083e1fe7
#
_cell.length_a   1.000
_cell.length_b   1.000
_cell.length_c   1.000
_cell.angle_alpha   90.00
_cell.angle_beta   90.00
_cell.angle_gamma   90.00
#
_symmetry.space_group_name_H-M   'P 1'
#
loop_
_entity.id
_entity.type
_entity.pdbx_description
1 polymer ?
#
loop_
_entity_poly.entity_id
_entity_poly.type
_entity_poly.pdbx_seq_one_letter_code
_entity_poly.pdbx_strand_id
1 'polypeptide(L)'
;MKRLKTLIPFLFVMLLSLSTTSAQDHRYDAGVSRELAEWRRATISDLRYELSFDLIENCGVANITLSTANKQDIIFDFRNTDKVYAVYDVARDEHIEYRCENEHIIIAANALEGREMPLQIAINFGIDNQSLNRKPDFLYTLLVPDRARTLFPCFDQPDMKATYELHLTIPKDWVAVSNTSVSSVLTNLSPDYNIVSFNPTEPLSTYLFSFVAGKFDSRTYDDGNHRFTAYYRETDPKRLAQLDTIFEQVAASLEWLEDYTGIDYPFIKYDLIMLPGFQYGGMEHTGATLYNDSQMFLGENPTLDEELRRIQLISHETAHMWFGDYVTMEWFNDVWTKEIFANYFAARMTEPLFPDVNHRLNRLKTYTHAAYNEGRTAGNTSIRQELDNLNNAGLIYGQTIYNKAPIVMDKIVELMGEEAFRAGIQEYLRTYAYGNATWPDLVAILDKHSEENITTFSEAWVEKARMPVIDLVYGKGRYIIYDQHPEWAQRFNCYVVYEDGSTEIVEVEIKPGKDSYTFPRNAKIVIPNCDGRGYGLFVLPKETAAWMMEHIGEVEDDLMRQSMVTMLNEVYEWRNSETECDVREWLDFLIDYIPREKNYLVASTLNGYLTKPMLEVGTAEDEARLWEIASTCDNPALSRRLKMTLAHVMRSEEVCAKMYDMWSTESDKMLNESDAMTLAYELAVRYPERYDEIYTTQLERISNADRRNQFEYIMRGTHPDVEVRDALFESLMEPENRRIEPWTETLLSYLNHHLRQEEAVKYIYRGLEEMLEVQRTGDIFFPRNWAGALLGGHTSDKAKAEVQRFLDAHPNYPRLLRNKILQAADMRHTLHYPY
;
A
#
# COMPACT_ATOMS: atom_id res chain seq x y z
N MET A 1 21.95 -51.01 -73.10
CA MET A 1 20.80 -51.89 -72.76
C MET A 1 20.18 -51.33 -71.50
N LYS A 2 19.06 -50.60 -71.68
CA LYS A 2 17.71 -50.90 -71.15
C LYS A 2 17.70 -51.02 -69.61
N ARG A 3 17.04 -50.09 -68.82
CA ARG A 3 15.61 -49.85 -68.80
C ARG A 3 15.26 -48.49 -68.12
N LEU A 4 14.36 -47.82 -68.82
CA LEU A 4 13.52 -46.75 -68.23
C LEU A 4 12.76 -47.28 -67.02
N LYS A 5 12.69 -46.51 -65.92
CA LYS A 5 11.59 -46.59 -64.99
C LYS A 5 11.08 -45.17 -64.70
N THR A 6 9.83 -45.00 -65.05
CA THR A 6 8.95 -43.91 -64.88
C THR A 6 8.81 -43.47 -63.43
N LEU A 7 9.09 -42.20 -63.15
CA LEU A 7 8.71 -41.52 -61.85
C LEU A 7 7.30 -40.96 -62.04
N ILE A 8 6.39 -41.46 -61.21
CA ILE A 8 5.08 -40.84 -60.97
C ILE A 8 5.32 -39.81 -59.76
N PRO A 9 4.99 -38.54 -59.93
CA PRO A 9 4.98 -37.62 -58.83
C PRO A 9 3.73 -37.80 -57.96
N PHE A 10 3.87 -38.23 -56.72
CA PHE A 10 2.82 -38.14 -55.72
C PHE A 10 2.65 -36.67 -55.33
N LEU A 11 1.58 -36.08 -55.78
CA LEU A 11 1.10 -34.77 -55.31
C LEU A 11 0.49 -34.98 -53.91
N PHE A 12 1.26 -34.74 -52.87
CA PHE A 12 0.70 -34.62 -51.53
C PHE A 12 0.02 -33.25 -51.42
N VAL A 13 -1.26 -33.23 -51.56
CA VAL A 13 -2.10 -32.08 -51.19
C VAL A 13 -2.16 -32.07 -49.68
N MET A 14 -1.29 -31.28 -49.06
CA MET A 14 -1.41 -30.87 -47.67
C MET A 14 -2.62 -29.90 -47.61
N LEU A 15 -3.76 -30.40 -47.23
CA LEU A 15 -4.86 -29.60 -46.69
C LEU A 15 -4.34 -29.02 -45.37
N LEU A 16 -3.75 -27.83 -45.44
CA LEU A 16 -3.68 -26.92 -44.32
C LEU A 16 -5.12 -26.55 -43.97
N SER A 17 -5.72 -27.25 -43.02
CA SER A 17 -6.83 -26.71 -42.25
C SER A 17 -6.26 -25.52 -41.46
N LEU A 18 -6.40 -24.34 -42.02
CA LEU A 18 -6.43 -23.10 -41.30
C LEU A 18 -7.64 -23.21 -40.37
N SER A 19 -7.41 -23.77 -39.16
CA SER A 19 -8.23 -23.41 -38.02
C SER A 19 -7.98 -21.92 -37.81
N THR A 20 -8.83 -21.09 -38.34
CA THR A 20 -9.05 -19.74 -37.81
C THR A 20 -9.56 -19.96 -36.41
N THR A 21 -8.66 -20.02 -35.45
CA THR A 21 -9.03 -19.60 -34.11
C THR A 21 -9.48 -18.17 -34.31
N SER A 22 -10.78 -17.92 -34.27
CA SER A 22 -11.31 -16.59 -34.11
C SER A 22 -10.62 -16.10 -32.82
N ALA A 23 -9.84 -15.04 -32.89
CA ALA A 23 -9.32 -14.40 -31.68
C ALA A 23 -10.54 -14.19 -30.80
N GLN A 24 -10.46 -14.66 -29.55
CA GLN A 24 -11.55 -14.46 -28.59
C GLN A 24 -11.70 -12.95 -28.42
N ASP A 25 -12.91 -12.44 -28.49
CA ASP A 25 -13.22 -11.03 -28.35
C ASP A 25 -13.32 -10.74 -26.84
N HIS A 26 -12.24 -10.22 -26.25
CA HIS A 26 -12.12 -9.94 -24.82
C HIS A 26 -12.88 -8.70 -24.36
N ARG A 27 -13.54 -7.96 -25.26
CA ARG A 27 -14.34 -6.78 -24.90
C ARG A 27 -15.58 -7.11 -24.05
N TYR A 28 -16.00 -8.37 -24.07
CA TYR A 28 -17.16 -8.84 -23.30
C TYR A 28 -16.78 -9.73 -22.10
N ASP A 29 -15.51 -9.83 -21.78
CA ASP A 29 -15.08 -10.56 -20.58
C ASP A 29 -15.49 -9.79 -19.30
N ALA A 30 -15.69 -10.49 -18.20
CA ALA A 30 -16.00 -9.86 -16.90
C ALA A 30 -14.89 -8.91 -16.46
N GLY A 31 -15.25 -7.74 -15.92
CA GLY A 31 -14.32 -6.68 -15.60
C GLY A 31 -13.99 -5.82 -16.82
N VAL A 32 -12.91 -5.06 -16.75
CA VAL A 32 -12.45 -4.20 -17.84
C VAL A 32 -11.19 -4.80 -18.45
N SER A 33 -11.31 -5.43 -19.60
CA SER A 33 -10.14 -5.90 -20.35
C SER A 33 -9.41 -4.73 -21.00
N ARG A 34 -8.11 -4.89 -21.25
CA ARG A 34 -7.33 -3.88 -21.96
C ARG A 34 -7.88 -3.62 -23.37
N GLU A 35 -8.32 -4.67 -24.05
CA GLU A 35 -8.96 -4.56 -25.38
C GLU A 35 -10.24 -3.71 -25.35
N LEU A 36 -11.08 -3.90 -24.32
CA LEU A 36 -12.28 -3.08 -24.11
C LEU A 36 -11.92 -1.62 -23.84
N ALA A 37 -10.92 -1.38 -22.99
CA ALA A 37 -10.48 -0.03 -22.64
C ALA A 37 -9.95 0.72 -23.87
N GLU A 38 -9.05 0.12 -24.63
CA GLU A 38 -8.48 0.71 -25.84
C GLU A 38 -9.58 1.00 -26.88
N TRP A 39 -10.53 0.09 -27.05
CA TRP A 39 -11.66 0.26 -27.95
C TRP A 39 -12.57 1.43 -27.54
N ARG A 40 -12.91 1.57 -26.26
CA ARG A 40 -13.73 2.68 -25.73
C ARG A 40 -13.04 4.03 -25.93
N ARG A 41 -11.76 4.12 -25.59
CA ARG A 41 -10.98 5.35 -25.78
C ARG A 41 -10.94 5.81 -27.23
N ALA A 42 -10.86 4.88 -28.17
CA ALA A 42 -10.84 5.19 -29.59
C ALA A 42 -12.20 5.62 -30.15
N THR A 43 -13.31 5.35 -29.44
CA THR A 43 -14.65 5.40 -30.03
C THR A 43 -15.63 6.29 -29.28
N ILE A 44 -15.36 6.65 -28.00
CA ILE A 44 -16.25 7.43 -27.13
C ILE A 44 -15.58 8.77 -26.82
N SER A 45 -16.37 9.85 -26.86
CA SER A 45 -15.95 11.20 -26.48
C SER A 45 -17.07 11.96 -25.78
N ASP A 46 -16.80 13.20 -25.35
CA ASP A 46 -17.76 14.12 -24.70
C ASP A 46 -18.44 13.55 -23.46
N LEU A 47 -17.74 12.73 -22.71
CA LEU A 47 -18.28 11.99 -21.57
C LEU A 47 -18.56 12.90 -20.38
N ARG A 48 -19.79 12.81 -19.85
CA ARG A 48 -20.24 13.48 -18.61
C ARG A 48 -21.19 12.58 -17.85
N TYR A 49 -21.11 12.66 -16.51
CA TYR A 49 -22.01 11.96 -15.59
C TYR A 49 -22.77 12.97 -14.73
N GLU A 50 -24.10 12.85 -14.68
CA GLU A 50 -24.96 13.42 -13.65
C GLU A 50 -25.50 12.26 -12.84
N LEU A 51 -25.09 12.14 -11.58
CA LEU A 51 -25.36 11.01 -10.72
C LEU A 51 -26.29 11.40 -9.59
N SER A 52 -27.39 10.69 -9.42
CA SER A 52 -28.30 10.83 -8.28
C SER A 52 -28.31 9.54 -7.46
N PHE A 53 -28.03 9.64 -6.17
CA PHE A 53 -28.11 8.51 -5.24
C PHE A 53 -29.12 8.80 -4.14
N ASP A 54 -30.14 7.94 -4.01
CA ASP A 54 -31.00 7.91 -2.84
C ASP A 54 -30.41 6.88 -1.84
N LEU A 55 -29.71 7.41 -0.81
CA LEU A 55 -29.03 6.60 0.20
C LEU A 55 -29.99 6.02 1.26
N ILE A 56 -31.27 6.39 1.21
CA ILE A 56 -32.35 5.90 2.08
C ILE A 56 -33.01 4.71 1.40
N GLU A 57 -33.44 4.88 0.15
CA GLU A 57 -34.13 3.84 -0.63
C GLU A 57 -33.14 2.88 -1.35
N ASN A 58 -31.82 3.19 -1.32
CA ASN A 58 -30.75 2.43 -1.96
C ASN A 58 -30.92 2.25 -3.48
N CYS A 59 -31.27 3.32 -4.17
CA CYS A 59 -31.39 3.35 -5.62
C CYS A 59 -30.71 4.60 -6.20
N GLY A 60 -30.41 4.57 -7.50
CA GLY A 60 -29.77 5.70 -8.17
C GLY A 60 -30.16 5.81 -9.63
N VAL A 61 -29.80 6.96 -10.21
CA VAL A 61 -29.90 7.26 -11.62
C VAL A 61 -28.54 7.79 -12.11
N ALA A 62 -28.01 7.20 -13.17
CA ALA A 62 -26.87 7.71 -13.89
C ALA A 62 -27.33 8.31 -15.21
N ASN A 63 -27.34 9.64 -15.33
CA ASN A 63 -27.53 10.34 -16.60
C ASN A 63 -26.15 10.50 -17.25
N ILE A 64 -25.90 9.78 -18.34
CA ILE A 64 -24.61 9.72 -19.01
C ILE A 64 -24.73 10.41 -20.36
N THR A 65 -23.98 11.47 -20.56
CA THR A 65 -23.86 12.14 -21.87
C THR A 65 -22.58 11.67 -22.54
N LEU A 66 -22.67 11.26 -23.80
CA LEU A 66 -21.52 10.80 -24.58
C LEU A 66 -21.74 10.94 -26.09
N SER A 67 -20.66 10.98 -26.84
CA SER A 67 -20.64 10.86 -28.31
C SER A 67 -19.93 9.59 -28.74
N THR A 68 -20.40 8.91 -29.80
CA THR A 68 -19.69 7.78 -30.43
C THR A 68 -19.32 8.12 -31.86
N ALA A 69 -18.11 7.79 -32.29
CA ALA A 69 -17.61 8.10 -33.63
C ALA A 69 -18.27 7.27 -34.76
N ASN A 70 -18.77 6.07 -34.44
CA ASN A 70 -19.40 5.14 -35.38
C ASN A 70 -20.61 4.46 -34.72
N LYS A 71 -21.49 3.87 -35.54
CA LYS A 71 -22.60 3.02 -35.05
C LYS A 71 -22.03 1.71 -34.51
N GLN A 72 -21.75 1.66 -33.23
CA GLN A 72 -21.22 0.49 -32.54
C GLN A 72 -21.86 0.30 -31.18
N ASP A 73 -21.70 -0.88 -30.58
CA ASP A 73 -22.25 -1.17 -29.27
C ASP A 73 -21.68 -0.17 -28.23
N ILE A 74 -22.49 0.23 -27.26
CA ILE A 74 -22.03 0.91 -26.05
C ILE A 74 -22.02 -0.12 -24.92
N ILE A 75 -20.86 -0.33 -24.31
CA ILE A 75 -20.66 -1.31 -23.25
C ILE A 75 -20.33 -0.56 -21.96
N PHE A 76 -21.28 -0.40 -21.04
CA PHE A 76 -21.05 0.14 -19.71
C PHE A 76 -20.67 -0.96 -18.74
N ASP A 77 -19.80 -0.65 -17.79
CA ASP A 77 -19.47 -1.52 -16.69
C ASP A 77 -20.47 -1.33 -15.56
N PHE A 78 -21.03 -2.41 -15.06
CA PHE A 78 -21.85 -2.44 -13.86
C PHE A 78 -21.94 -3.87 -13.33
N ARG A 79 -21.31 -4.13 -12.17
CA ARG A 79 -21.21 -5.48 -11.62
C ARG A 79 -22.58 -6.07 -11.24
N ASN A 80 -23.48 -5.24 -10.72
CA ASN A 80 -24.77 -5.65 -10.21
C ASN A 80 -25.87 -5.56 -11.30
N THR A 81 -25.66 -6.22 -12.43
CA THR A 81 -26.54 -6.14 -13.60
C THR A 81 -27.98 -6.61 -13.33
N ASP A 82 -28.21 -7.43 -12.31
CA ASP A 82 -29.53 -7.81 -11.82
C ASP A 82 -30.31 -6.64 -11.16
N LYS A 83 -29.59 -5.56 -10.79
CA LYS A 83 -30.15 -4.33 -10.23
C LYS A 83 -30.31 -3.21 -11.26
N VAL A 84 -30.23 -3.49 -12.55
CA VAL A 84 -30.58 -2.52 -13.63
C VAL A 84 -32.07 -2.55 -13.84
N TYR A 85 -32.74 -1.43 -13.56
CA TYR A 85 -34.21 -1.35 -13.64
C TYR A 85 -34.70 -0.86 -15.00
N ALA A 86 -34.00 0.10 -15.61
CA ALA A 86 -34.36 0.64 -16.90
C ALA A 86 -33.20 1.43 -17.53
N VAL A 87 -33.21 1.48 -18.88
CA VAL A 87 -32.31 2.32 -19.69
C VAL A 87 -33.17 3.18 -20.63
N TYR A 88 -32.95 4.50 -20.62
CA TYR A 88 -33.73 5.48 -21.39
C TYR A 88 -32.82 6.38 -22.25
N ASP A 89 -33.34 6.79 -23.39
CA ASP A 89 -32.90 7.98 -24.12
C ASP A 89 -33.62 9.21 -23.54
N VAL A 90 -32.88 10.05 -22.82
CA VAL A 90 -33.46 11.23 -22.14
C VAL A 90 -34.03 12.22 -23.15
N ALA A 91 -33.37 12.43 -24.30
CA ALA A 91 -33.80 13.38 -25.30
C ALA A 91 -35.13 13.01 -26.01
N ARG A 92 -35.41 11.71 -26.05
CA ARG A 92 -36.64 11.19 -26.72
C ARG A 92 -37.69 10.72 -25.73
N ASP A 93 -37.37 10.58 -24.46
CA ASP A 93 -38.21 9.96 -23.44
C ASP A 93 -38.65 8.55 -23.82
N GLU A 94 -37.70 7.75 -24.36
CA GLU A 94 -37.93 6.41 -24.87
C GLU A 94 -37.03 5.38 -24.20
N HIS A 95 -37.52 4.17 -23.94
CA HIS A 95 -36.70 3.05 -23.51
C HIS A 95 -35.68 2.68 -24.62
N ILE A 96 -34.46 2.35 -24.19
CA ILE A 96 -33.45 1.76 -25.06
C ILE A 96 -33.36 0.27 -24.76
N GLU A 97 -33.37 -0.55 -25.83
CA GLU A 97 -33.13 -1.99 -25.70
C GLU A 97 -31.66 -2.24 -25.30
N TYR A 98 -31.47 -3.04 -24.25
CA TYR A 98 -30.16 -3.42 -23.75
C TYR A 98 -30.13 -4.89 -23.33
N ARG A 99 -28.92 -5.43 -23.16
CA ARG A 99 -28.68 -6.72 -22.50
C ARG A 99 -27.63 -6.59 -21.42
N CYS A 100 -27.71 -7.47 -20.43
CA CYS A 100 -26.71 -7.59 -19.38
C CYS A 100 -25.90 -8.88 -19.56
N GLU A 101 -24.59 -8.77 -19.58
CA GLU A 101 -23.67 -9.91 -19.77
C GLU A 101 -22.33 -9.62 -19.12
N ASN A 102 -21.78 -10.56 -18.35
CA ASN A 102 -20.44 -10.49 -17.76
C ASN A 102 -20.11 -9.17 -17.04
N GLU A 103 -21.01 -8.68 -16.19
CA GLU A 103 -20.87 -7.41 -15.45
C GLU A 103 -20.94 -6.16 -16.37
N HIS A 104 -21.53 -6.27 -17.56
CA HIS A 104 -21.73 -5.17 -18.49
C HIS A 104 -23.21 -4.95 -18.83
N ILE A 105 -23.54 -3.66 -19.07
CA ILE A 105 -24.80 -3.25 -19.70
C ILE A 105 -24.46 -2.90 -21.15
N ILE A 106 -25.01 -3.63 -22.08
CA ILE A 106 -24.67 -3.52 -23.51
C ILE A 106 -25.86 -2.98 -24.28
N ILE A 107 -25.68 -1.83 -24.92
CA ILE A 107 -26.62 -1.23 -25.88
C ILE A 107 -26.07 -1.52 -27.28
N ALA A 108 -26.79 -2.33 -28.03
CA ALA A 108 -26.35 -2.72 -29.36
C ALA A 108 -26.41 -1.55 -30.35
N ALA A 109 -25.52 -1.53 -31.34
CA ALA A 109 -25.43 -0.48 -32.36
C ALA A 109 -26.77 -0.20 -33.08
N ASN A 110 -27.57 -1.24 -33.35
CA ASN A 110 -28.89 -1.09 -33.99
C ASN A 110 -29.91 -0.38 -33.10
N ALA A 111 -29.82 -0.49 -31.78
CA ALA A 111 -30.65 0.26 -30.81
C ALA A 111 -30.37 1.75 -30.84
N LEU A 112 -29.23 2.16 -31.40
CA LEU A 112 -28.79 3.56 -31.50
C LEU A 112 -29.12 4.20 -32.84
N GLU A 113 -29.75 3.47 -33.79
CA GLU A 113 -30.08 3.99 -35.13
C GLU A 113 -31.03 5.20 -35.08
N GLY A 114 -30.66 6.25 -35.80
CA GLY A 114 -31.45 7.48 -35.90
C GLY A 114 -31.42 8.36 -34.65
N ARG A 115 -30.57 8.10 -33.65
CA ARG A 115 -30.34 8.97 -32.49
C ARG A 115 -29.26 10.00 -32.84
N GLU A 116 -29.43 11.20 -32.27
CA GLU A 116 -28.48 12.32 -32.47
C GLU A 116 -27.38 12.28 -31.39
N MET A 117 -26.20 12.76 -31.75
CA MET A 117 -25.07 12.92 -30.82
C MET A 117 -24.99 14.37 -30.32
N PRO A 118 -24.60 14.62 -29.07
CA PRO A 118 -24.31 13.61 -28.04
C PRO A 118 -25.56 12.87 -27.54
N LEU A 119 -25.44 11.59 -27.23
CA LEU A 119 -26.49 10.81 -26.57
C LEU A 119 -26.60 11.21 -25.10
N GLN A 120 -27.84 11.20 -24.56
CA GLN A 120 -28.14 11.33 -23.15
C GLN A 120 -28.86 10.07 -22.68
N ILE A 121 -28.15 9.20 -21.96
CA ILE A 121 -28.64 7.90 -21.54
C ILE A 121 -28.85 7.92 -20.02
N ALA A 122 -30.08 7.69 -19.57
CA ALA A 122 -30.40 7.51 -18.15
C ALA A 122 -30.49 6.03 -17.83
N ILE A 123 -29.71 5.57 -16.85
CA ILE A 123 -29.74 4.21 -16.32
C ILE A 123 -30.21 4.25 -14.88
N ASN A 124 -31.34 3.61 -14.60
CA ASN A 124 -31.88 3.46 -13.26
C ASN A 124 -31.38 2.15 -12.66
N PHE A 125 -30.79 2.24 -11.45
CA PHE A 125 -30.14 1.10 -10.83
C PHE A 125 -30.34 1.02 -9.30
N GLY A 126 -30.10 -0.16 -8.74
CA GLY A 126 -30.02 -0.38 -7.29
C GLY A 126 -28.59 -0.26 -6.78
N ILE A 127 -28.42 0.42 -5.64
CA ILE A 127 -27.12 0.58 -4.98
C ILE A 127 -26.72 -0.71 -4.26
N ASP A 128 -25.43 -1.04 -4.31
CA ASP A 128 -24.79 -2.07 -3.51
C ASP A 128 -23.84 -1.45 -2.47
N ASN A 129 -23.47 -2.24 -1.46
CA ASN A 129 -22.58 -1.77 -0.40
C ASN A 129 -21.11 -2.24 -0.57
N GLN A 130 -20.73 -2.80 -1.72
CA GLN A 130 -19.36 -3.31 -1.90
C GLN A 130 -18.32 -2.18 -1.81
N SER A 131 -18.54 -1.07 -2.53
CA SER A 131 -17.65 0.10 -2.51
C SER A 131 -18.28 1.31 -1.83
N LEU A 132 -19.50 1.16 -1.31
CA LEU A 132 -20.14 2.08 -0.40
C LEU A 132 -19.98 1.55 1.03
N ASN A 133 -18.96 2.03 1.71
CA ASN A 133 -18.59 1.60 3.05
C ASN A 133 -19.56 2.18 4.09
N ARG A 134 -20.66 1.49 4.34
CA ARG A 134 -21.74 1.95 5.20
C ARG A 134 -21.52 1.53 6.65
N LYS A 135 -21.62 2.50 7.56
CA LYS A 135 -21.64 2.34 9.02
C LYS A 135 -22.99 2.91 9.55
N PRO A 136 -23.33 2.71 10.83
CA PRO A 136 -24.60 3.22 11.38
C PRO A 136 -24.79 4.74 11.22
N ASP A 137 -23.74 5.53 11.43
CA ASP A 137 -23.80 6.99 11.47
C ASP A 137 -23.08 7.69 10.32
N PHE A 138 -22.45 6.97 9.42
CA PHE A 138 -21.76 7.52 8.24
C PHE A 138 -21.54 6.48 7.16
N LEU A 139 -21.22 6.96 5.96
CA LEU A 139 -20.77 6.15 4.84
C LEU A 139 -19.77 6.93 3.98
N TYR A 140 -18.99 6.20 3.21
CA TYR A 140 -18.07 6.77 2.23
C TYR A 140 -17.87 5.82 1.05
N THR A 141 -17.56 6.40 -0.11
CA THR A 141 -17.18 5.63 -1.30
C THR A 141 -15.68 5.36 -1.31
N LEU A 142 -15.28 4.18 -1.84
CA LEU A 142 -13.90 3.83 -2.11
C LEU A 142 -13.86 3.03 -3.41
N LEU A 143 -13.52 3.71 -4.51
CA LEU A 143 -13.74 3.21 -5.87
C LEU A 143 -12.47 2.72 -6.58
N VAL A 144 -11.29 2.87 -5.97
CA VAL A 144 -10.02 2.39 -6.50
C VAL A 144 -9.97 0.86 -6.44
N PRO A 145 -9.44 0.16 -7.44
CA PRO A 145 -8.94 0.64 -8.73
C PRO A 145 -10.02 0.69 -9.84
N ASP A 146 -11.00 -0.21 -9.83
CA ASP A 146 -12.04 -0.45 -10.85
C ASP A 146 -13.39 -0.76 -10.18
N ARG A 147 -13.71 -0.05 -9.08
CA ARG A 147 -14.86 -0.34 -8.23
C ARG A 147 -16.02 0.64 -8.40
N ALA A 148 -15.87 1.67 -9.24
CA ALA A 148 -17.00 2.53 -9.57
C ALA A 148 -18.16 1.72 -10.18
N ARG A 149 -17.85 0.72 -11.00
CA ARG A 149 -18.80 -0.23 -11.57
C ARG A 149 -19.54 -1.12 -10.57
N THR A 150 -19.12 -1.15 -9.30
CA THR A 150 -19.87 -1.82 -8.22
C THR A 150 -20.91 -0.90 -7.57
N LEU A 151 -20.80 0.43 -7.83
CA LEU A 151 -21.66 1.45 -7.25
C LEU A 151 -22.65 2.01 -8.27
N PHE A 152 -22.19 2.35 -9.49
CA PHE A 152 -23.00 2.93 -10.56
C PHE A 152 -22.51 2.51 -11.94
N PRO A 153 -23.39 2.51 -12.98
CA PRO A 153 -23.02 2.26 -14.36
C PRO A 153 -22.05 3.32 -14.90
N CYS A 154 -20.89 2.91 -15.42
CA CYS A 154 -19.86 3.81 -15.91
C CYS A 154 -18.94 3.14 -16.94
N PHE A 155 -17.93 3.86 -17.41
CA PHE A 155 -16.74 3.32 -18.07
C PHE A 155 -15.61 3.31 -17.06
N ASP A 156 -15.40 2.19 -16.40
CA ASP A 156 -14.55 2.11 -15.20
C ASP A 156 -13.08 1.86 -15.55
N GLN A 157 -12.48 2.83 -16.22
CA GLN A 157 -11.07 2.83 -16.61
C GLN A 157 -10.45 4.23 -16.42
N PRO A 158 -9.14 4.33 -16.11
CA PRO A 158 -8.55 5.60 -15.69
C PRO A 158 -8.44 6.65 -16.80
N ASP A 159 -8.39 6.25 -18.07
CA ASP A 159 -8.23 7.11 -19.23
C ASP A 159 -9.56 7.59 -19.88
N MET A 160 -10.69 7.27 -19.25
CA MET A 160 -12.01 7.79 -19.57
C MET A 160 -12.43 8.88 -18.58
N LYS A 161 -11.63 9.96 -18.48
CA LYS A 161 -11.94 11.08 -17.60
C LYS A 161 -13.24 11.78 -18.02
N ALA A 162 -14.03 12.15 -17.03
CA ALA A 162 -15.31 12.82 -17.21
C ALA A 162 -15.55 13.87 -16.13
N THR A 163 -16.48 14.78 -16.37
CA THR A 163 -17.04 15.65 -15.32
C THR A 163 -18.20 14.95 -14.63
N TYR A 164 -18.33 15.16 -13.32
CA TYR A 164 -19.37 14.55 -12.48
C TYR A 164 -20.18 15.66 -11.81
N GLU A 165 -21.51 15.60 -11.94
CA GLU A 165 -22.47 16.36 -11.14
C GLU A 165 -23.20 15.38 -10.22
N LEU A 166 -23.28 15.68 -8.91
CA LEU A 166 -23.76 14.75 -7.90
C LEU A 166 -24.96 15.31 -7.14
N HIS A 167 -25.97 14.45 -6.93
CA HIS A 167 -27.12 14.69 -6.09
C HIS A 167 -27.30 13.56 -5.10
N LEU A 168 -27.35 13.87 -3.79
CA LEU A 168 -27.48 12.89 -2.71
C LEU A 168 -28.75 13.13 -1.90
N THR A 169 -29.60 12.11 -1.77
CA THR A 169 -30.65 12.06 -0.75
C THR A 169 -30.08 11.42 0.51
N ILE A 170 -29.98 12.17 1.60
CA ILE A 170 -29.34 11.77 2.86
C ILE A 170 -30.28 11.98 4.06
N PRO A 171 -30.11 11.26 5.19
CA PRO A 171 -30.82 11.54 6.43
C PRO A 171 -30.70 13.00 6.86
N LYS A 172 -31.76 13.51 7.52
CA LYS A 172 -31.92 14.94 7.86
C LYS A 172 -30.77 15.51 8.69
N ASP A 173 -30.21 14.71 9.57
CA ASP A 173 -29.16 15.06 10.53
C ASP A 173 -27.73 14.75 10.02
N TRP A 174 -27.61 14.37 8.74
CA TRP A 174 -26.33 14.08 8.11
C TRP A 174 -25.83 15.29 7.30
N VAL A 175 -24.50 15.37 7.19
CA VAL A 175 -23.81 16.25 6.24
C VAL A 175 -23.26 15.42 5.09
N ALA A 176 -23.05 16.04 3.93
CA ALA A 176 -22.43 15.38 2.77
C ALA A 176 -21.25 16.20 2.26
N VAL A 177 -20.20 15.50 1.84
CA VAL A 177 -18.98 16.04 1.24
C VAL A 177 -18.68 15.26 -0.03
N SER A 178 -18.26 15.95 -1.09
CA SER A 178 -17.85 15.32 -2.36
C SER A 178 -16.67 16.08 -2.97
N ASN A 179 -16.24 15.71 -4.17
CA ASN A 179 -15.11 16.31 -4.89
C ASN A 179 -15.22 17.84 -5.07
N THR A 180 -16.42 18.39 -5.11
CA THR A 180 -16.66 19.83 -5.32
C THR A 180 -17.51 20.45 -4.22
N SER A 181 -17.73 21.76 -4.30
CA SER A 181 -18.57 22.50 -3.37
C SER A 181 -20.06 22.22 -3.59
N VAL A 182 -20.82 22.29 -2.51
CA VAL A 182 -22.29 22.20 -2.52
C VAL A 182 -22.87 23.37 -3.32
N SER A 183 -23.72 23.06 -4.29
CA SER A 183 -24.46 24.03 -5.07
C SER A 183 -25.82 24.39 -4.42
N SER A 184 -26.50 23.38 -3.84
CA SER A 184 -27.79 23.61 -3.17
C SER A 184 -28.09 22.50 -2.14
N VAL A 185 -28.94 22.86 -1.13
CA VAL A 185 -29.50 21.90 -0.18
C VAL A 185 -31.01 22.13 -0.09
N LEU A 186 -31.79 21.14 -0.47
CA LEU A 186 -33.22 21.14 -0.37
C LEU A 186 -33.68 20.48 0.94
N THR A 187 -34.07 21.28 1.92
CA THR A 187 -34.36 20.83 3.30
C THR A 187 -35.85 20.68 3.62
N ASN A 188 -36.73 21.16 2.73
CA ASN A 188 -38.16 21.28 2.99
C ASN A 188 -39.04 20.27 2.24
N LEU A 189 -38.43 19.31 1.53
CA LEU A 189 -39.17 18.29 0.78
C LEU A 189 -39.69 17.19 1.68
N SER A 190 -38.98 16.87 2.75
CA SER A 190 -39.33 15.83 3.71
C SER A 190 -38.87 16.22 5.13
N PRO A 191 -39.56 15.72 6.19
CA PRO A 191 -39.07 15.82 7.56
C PRO A 191 -37.86 14.93 7.83
N ASP A 192 -37.65 13.88 7.02
CA ASP A 192 -36.73 12.78 7.31
C ASP A 192 -35.42 12.89 6.53
N TYR A 193 -35.36 13.61 5.39
CA TYR A 193 -34.20 13.71 4.55
C TYR A 193 -33.94 15.10 3.95
N ASN A 194 -32.72 15.31 3.51
CA ASN A 194 -32.28 16.42 2.66
C ASN A 194 -31.84 15.91 1.31
N ILE A 195 -31.94 16.74 0.26
CA ILE A 195 -31.25 16.53 -1.02
C ILE A 195 -30.13 17.54 -1.11
N VAL A 196 -28.90 17.05 -1.23
CA VAL A 196 -27.68 17.85 -1.39
C VAL A 196 -27.18 17.71 -2.81
N SER A 197 -27.03 18.84 -3.51
CA SER A 197 -26.50 18.90 -4.86
C SER A 197 -25.13 19.55 -4.86
N PHE A 198 -24.22 19.07 -5.70
CA PHE A 198 -22.86 19.56 -5.83
C PHE A 198 -22.64 20.19 -7.21
N ASN A 199 -21.69 21.10 -7.31
CA ASN A 199 -21.27 21.65 -8.60
C ASN A 199 -20.56 20.56 -9.44
N PRO A 200 -20.53 20.69 -10.78
CA PRO A 200 -19.73 19.79 -11.61
C PRO A 200 -18.25 19.81 -11.23
N THR A 201 -17.56 18.65 -11.39
CA THR A 201 -16.11 18.51 -11.17
C THR A 201 -15.32 18.96 -12.39
N GLU A 202 -14.01 19.16 -12.23
CA GLU A 202 -13.05 19.02 -13.31
C GLU A 202 -13.08 17.58 -13.86
N PRO A 203 -12.45 17.31 -15.03
CA PRO A 203 -12.36 15.94 -15.55
C PRO A 203 -11.60 15.00 -14.62
N LEU A 204 -12.26 13.98 -14.11
CA LEU A 204 -11.72 12.97 -13.21
C LEU A 204 -11.87 11.56 -13.78
N SER A 205 -10.94 10.67 -13.43
CA SER A 205 -11.13 9.23 -13.58
C SER A 205 -12.18 8.71 -12.59
N THR A 206 -12.87 7.63 -12.93
CA THR A 206 -13.93 7.04 -12.09
C THR A 206 -13.49 6.74 -10.67
N TYR A 207 -12.25 6.26 -10.46
CA TYR A 207 -11.75 5.87 -9.13
C TYR A 207 -11.53 7.07 -8.19
N LEU A 208 -11.45 8.29 -8.74
CA LEU A 208 -11.31 9.54 -7.98
C LEU A 208 -12.65 10.19 -7.62
N PHE A 209 -13.75 9.75 -8.24
CA PHE A 209 -15.06 10.21 -7.85
C PHE A 209 -15.41 9.75 -6.44
N SER A 210 -15.85 10.66 -5.59
CA SER A 210 -16.08 10.35 -4.18
C SER A 210 -17.22 11.15 -3.57
N PHE A 211 -17.90 10.53 -2.62
CA PHE A 211 -18.71 11.22 -1.64
C PHE A 211 -18.65 10.54 -0.26
N VAL A 212 -18.82 11.35 0.76
CA VAL A 212 -18.95 10.94 2.16
C VAL A 212 -20.23 11.58 2.69
N ALA A 213 -21.01 10.84 3.46
CA ALA A 213 -22.17 11.36 4.15
C ALA A 213 -22.29 10.78 5.56
N GLY A 214 -22.71 11.60 6.53
CA GLY A 214 -22.81 11.13 7.91
C GLY A 214 -22.89 12.22 8.95
N LYS A 215 -22.76 11.80 10.22
CA LYS A 215 -22.66 12.67 11.38
C LYS A 215 -21.20 13.01 11.62
N PHE A 216 -20.79 14.17 11.16
CA PHE A 216 -19.44 14.70 11.33
C PHE A 216 -19.50 16.08 11.96
N ASP A 217 -18.57 16.34 12.87
CA ASP A 217 -18.19 17.70 13.23
C ASP A 217 -17.21 18.24 12.20
N SER A 218 -17.04 19.54 12.14
CA SER A 218 -16.13 20.16 11.17
C SER A 218 -15.45 21.40 11.73
N ARG A 219 -14.24 21.67 11.18
CA ARG A 219 -13.47 22.88 11.45
C ARG A 219 -12.82 23.35 10.16
N THR A 220 -12.97 24.63 9.85
CA THR A 220 -12.39 25.25 8.65
C THR A 220 -11.10 25.99 9.00
N TYR A 221 -10.10 25.85 8.14
CA TYR A 221 -8.88 26.63 8.10
C TYR A 221 -8.94 27.63 6.95
N ASP A 222 -8.40 28.83 7.17
CA ASP A 222 -8.31 29.87 6.14
C ASP A 222 -7.12 30.79 6.50
N ASP A 223 -6.07 30.77 5.70
CA ASP A 223 -4.89 31.62 5.87
C ASP A 223 -4.85 32.77 4.85
N GLY A 224 -5.86 32.88 4.00
CA GLY A 224 -5.98 33.84 2.91
C GLY A 224 -5.43 33.36 1.57
N ASN A 225 -4.56 32.32 1.55
CA ASN A 225 -4.07 31.64 0.36
C ASN A 225 -4.82 30.31 0.13
N HIS A 226 -4.96 29.53 1.20
CA HIS A 226 -5.63 28.25 1.17
C HIS A 226 -6.82 28.22 2.13
N ARG A 227 -7.90 27.60 1.68
CA ARG A 227 -9.09 27.38 2.50
C ARG A 227 -9.56 25.94 2.34
N PHE A 228 -9.66 25.22 3.46
CA PHE A 228 -10.13 23.83 3.51
C PHE A 228 -10.81 23.51 4.83
N THR A 229 -11.63 22.47 4.82
CA THR A 229 -12.40 22.03 6.00
C THR A 229 -12.03 20.59 6.35
N ALA A 230 -11.75 20.35 7.61
CA ALA A 230 -11.65 19.01 8.17
C ALA A 230 -13.01 18.56 8.71
N TYR A 231 -13.43 17.36 8.33
CA TYR A 231 -14.60 16.66 8.86
C TYR A 231 -14.13 15.47 9.68
N TYR A 232 -14.66 15.30 10.88
CA TYR A 232 -14.17 14.30 11.84
C TYR A 232 -15.26 13.80 12.78
N ARG A 233 -14.98 12.68 13.47
CA ARG A 233 -15.81 12.08 14.52
C ARG A 233 -15.08 12.00 15.86
N GLU A 234 -13.86 12.54 15.96
CA GLU A 234 -13.11 12.61 17.19
C GLU A 234 -13.81 13.55 18.20
N THR A 235 -13.80 13.16 19.47
CA THR A 235 -14.47 13.88 20.55
C THR A 235 -13.53 14.30 21.67
N ASP A 236 -12.30 13.77 21.69
CA ASP A 236 -11.29 14.13 22.70
C ASP A 236 -10.71 15.52 22.38
N PRO A 237 -10.88 16.51 23.31
CA PRO A 237 -10.37 17.86 23.09
C PRO A 237 -8.84 17.93 22.88
N LYS A 238 -8.07 17.00 23.47
CA LYS A 238 -6.60 16.97 23.32
C LYS A 238 -6.20 16.54 21.91
N ARG A 239 -6.91 15.56 21.33
CA ARG A 239 -6.72 15.14 19.95
C ARG A 239 -7.20 16.22 18.98
N LEU A 240 -8.35 16.84 19.24
CA LEU A 240 -8.89 17.93 18.43
C LEU A 240 -7.98 19.17 18.40
N ALA A 241 -7.20 19.41 19.46
CA ALA A 241 -6.20 20.49 19.48
C ALA A 241 -5.11 20.31 18.41
N GLN A 242 -4.91 19.09 17.88
CA GLN A 242 -3.94 18.81 16.81
C GLN A 242 -4.40 19.27 15.42
N LEU A 243 -5.67 19.67 15.26
CA LEU A 243 -6.17 20.17 13.98
C LEU A 243 -5.38 21.38 13.46
N ASP A 244 -4.87 22.24 14.33
CA ASP A 244 -4.03 23.38 13.92
C ASP A 244 -2.74 22.89 13.25
N THR A 245 -2.03 21.94 13.86
CA THR A 245 -0.84 21.32 13.29
C THR A 245 -1.13 20.58 11.97
N ILE A 246 -2.26 19.85 11.89
CA ILE A 246 -2.68 19.17 10.67
C ILE A 246 -2.90 20.19 9.55
N PHE A 247 -3.59 21.28 9.83
CA PHE A 247 -3.85 22.34 8.86
C PHE A 247 -2.56 23.00 8.36
N GLU A 248 -1.64 23.33 9.28
CA GLU A 248 -0.32 23.88 8.94
C GLU A 248 0.47 22.91 8.04
N GLN A 249 0.40 21.61 8.31
CA GLN A 249 1.08 20.57 7.51
C GLN A 249 0.47 20.47 6.09
N VAL A 250 -0.84 20.57 5.96
CA VAL A 250 -1.53 20.59 4.65
C VAL A 250 -1.15 21.84 3.87
N ALA A 251 -1.25 23.03 4.48
CA ALA A 251 -0.91 24.30 3.84
C ALA A 251 0.53 24.32 3.35
N ALA A 252 1.48 23.90 4.20
CA ALA A 252 2.90 23.80 3.84
C ALA A 252 3.16 22.82 2.68
N SER A 253 2.43 21.70 2.64
CA SER A 253 2.55 20.72 1.55
C SER A 253 2.03 21.28 0.22
N LEU A 254 0.90 21.99 0.23
CA LEU A 254 0.36 22.68 -0.95
C LEU A 254 1.34 23.74 -1.46
N GLU A 255 1.79 24.65 -0.60
CA GLU A 255 2.73 25.72 -0.96
C GLU A 255 4.04 25.16 -1.57
N TRP A 256 4.59 24.10 -0.97
CA TRP A 256 5.80 23.46 -1.47
C TRP A 256 5.63 22.90 -2.89
N LEU A 257 4.49 22.24 -3.15
CA LEU A 257 4.21 21.64 -4.47
C LEU A 257 3.90 22.69 -5.51
N GLU A 258 3.16 23.75 -5.18
CA GLU A 258 2.90 24.89 -6.06
C GLU A 258 4.21 25.55 -6.51
N ASP A 259 5.15 25.75 -5.56
CA ASP A 259 6.48 26.27 -5.91
C ASP A 259 7.28 25.29 -6.79
N TYR A 260 7.33 24.00 -6.38
CA TYR A 260 8.14 23.01 -7.09
C TYR A 260 7.65 22.77 -8.51
N THR A 261 6.35 22.65 -8.71
CA THR A 261 5.73 22.34 -10.00
C THR A 261 5.53 23.59 -10.87
N GLY A 262 5.40 24.76 -10.24
CA GLY A 262 5.00 26.01 -10.90
C GLY A 262 3.57 25.97 -11.43
N ILE A 263 2.71 25.20 -10.76
CA ILE A 263 1.28 25.01 -11.06
C ILE A 263 0.53 25.13 -9.74
N ASP A 264 -0.38 26.12 -9.62
CA ASP A 264 -1.25 26.28 -8.48
C ASP A 264 -2.11 25.01 -8.26
N TYR A 265 -2.65 24.81 -7.07
CA TYR A 265 -3.52 23.69 -6.76
C TYR A 265 -4.63 23.55 -7.83
N PRO A 266 -4.70 22.41 -8.57
CA PRO A 266 -5.46 22.35 -9.82
C PRO A 266 -6.96 22.07 -9.65
N PHE A 267 -7.50 21.99 -8.41
CA PHE A 267 -8.89 21.66 -8.13
C PHE A 267 -9.60 22.74 -7.32
N ILE A 268 -10.94 22.70 -7.25
CA ILE A 268 -11.76 23.77 -6.66
C ILE A 268 -11.59 23.91 -5.15
N LYS A 269 -11.42 22.79 -4.44
CA LYS A 269 -11.29 22.77 -2.97
C LYS A 269 -10.43 21.62 -2.49
N TYR A 270 -9.93 21.73 -1.27
CA TYR A 270 -9.20 20.66 -0.59
C TYR A 270 -9.82 20.44 0.80
N ASP A 271 -10.68 19.43 0.96
CA ASP A 271 -11.25 19.08 2.26
C ASP A 271 -10.67 17.76 2.76
N LEU A 272 -10.53 17.62 4.09
CA LEU A 272 -10.01 16.44 4.76
C LEU A 272 -11.16 15.72 5.47
N ILE A 273 -11.32 14.44 5.24
CA ILE A 273 -12.31 13.63 5.95
C ILE A 273 -11.60 12.53 6.74
N MET A 274 -11.67 12.61 8.06
CA MET A 274 -10.99 11.68 8.98
C MET A 274 -11.98 10.60 9.41
N LEU A 275 -11.74 9.37 8.95
CA LEU A 275 -12.67 8.25 9.04
C LEU A 275 -12.18 7.20 10.04
N PRO A 276 -13.01 6.81 11.04
CA PRO A 276 -12.72 5.69 11.91
C PRO A 276 -12.72 4.36 11.16
N GLY A 277 -11.64 3.59 11.33
CA GLY A 277 -11.50 2.28 10.67
C GLY A 277 -11.42 2.34 9.15
N PHE A 278 -10.86 3.42 8.59
CA PHE A 278 -10.58 3.53 7.18
C PHE A 278 -9.51 2.51 6.76
N GLN A 279 -9.68 1.89 5.60
CA GLN A 279 -8.85 0.75 5.15
C GLN A 279 -7.42 1.16 4.80
N TYR A 280 -7.22 2.41 4.36
CA TYR A 280 -5.92 2.96 3.97
C TYR A 280 -5.41 3.97 4.99
N GLY A 281 -4.18 4.44 4.81
CA GLY A 281 -3.69 5.62 5.50
C GLY A 281 -4.44 6.85 5.02
N GLY A 282 -4.50 7.04 3.71
CA GLY A 282 -5.25 8.07 3.01
C GLY A 282 -5.78 7.59 1.67
N MET A 283 -6.56 8.47 1.02
CA MET A 283 -7.03 8.31 -0.35
C MET A 283 -7.21 9.68 -0.99
N GLU A 284 -6.57 9.88 -2.12
CA GLU A 284 -6.36 11.13 -2.83
C GLU A 284 -7.59 11.70 -3.54
N HIS A 285 -8.81 11.42 -3.10
CA HIS A 285 -9.98 11.99 -3.77
C HIS A 285 -9.90 13.51 -3.83
N THR A 286 -9.91 14.07 -5.03
CA THR A 286 -9.86 15.54 -5.23
C THR A 286 -10.95 16.23 -4.46
N GLY A 287 -10.61 17.27 -3.69
CA GLY A 287 -11.57 18.04 -2.89
C GLY A 287 -12.22 17.29 -1.73
N ALA A 288 -11.97 16.00 -1.55
CA ALA A 288 -12.56 15.15 -0.50
C ALA A 288 -11.59 14.05 -0.07
N THR A 289 -10.36 14.44 0.27
CA THR A 289 -9.28 13.52 0.65
C THR A 289 -9.63 12.78 1.93
N LEU A 290 -9.61 11.44 1.88
CA LEU A 290 -9.92 10.61 3.03
C LEU A 290 -8.65 10.25 3.80
N TYR A 291 -8.75 10.20 5.13
CA TYR A 291 -7.66 9.81 6.02
C TYR A 291 -8.14 8.86 7.10
N ASN A 292 -7.28 7.93 7.49
CA ASN A 292 -7.50 7.14 8.71
C ASN A 292 -7.32 8.05 9.94
N ASP A 293 -8.36 8.19 10.74
CA ASP A 293 -8.38 9.10 11.89
C ASP A 293 -7.29 8.81 12.92
N SER A 294 -6.94 7.53 13.11
CA SER A 294 -5.90 7.12 14.06
C SER A 294 -4.48 7.53 13.65
N GLN A 295 -4.24 7.80 12.36
CA GLN A 295 -2.97 8.30 11.85
C GLN A 295 -2.91 9.83 11.85
N MET A 296 -4.06 10.50 11.87
CA MET A 296 -4.16 11.96 11.92
C MET A 296 -4.19 12.47 13.35
N PHE A 297 -5.01 11.89 14.21
CA PHE A 297 -5.12 12.24 15.63
C PHE A 297 -4.21 11.34 16.48
N LEU A 298 -2.97 11.77 16.66
CA LEU A 298 -1.96 11.04 17.44
C LEU A 298 -2.31 11.03 18.95
N GLY A 299 -1.69 10.12 19.70
CA GLY A 299 -1.79 10.08 21.16
C GLY A 299 -1.20 11.32 21.84
N GLU A 300 -1.35 11.41 23.18
CA GLU A 300 -0.89 12.56 23.95
C GLU A 300 0.63 12.78 23.88
N ASN A 301 1.40 11.71 23.73
CA ASN A 301 2.87 11.74 23.68
C ASN A 301 3.33 11.04 22.41
N PRO A 302 3.15 11.67 21.23
CA PRO A 302 3.56 11.03 19.97
C PRO A 302 5.08 10.86 19.93
N THR A 303 5.50 9.76 19.33
CA THR A 303 6.92 9.56 19.01
C THR A 303 7.26 10.32 17.74
N LEU A 304 8.56 10.61 17.54
CA LEU A 304 9.02 11.22 16.29
C LEU A 304 8.59 10.41 15.03
N ASP A 305 8.59 9.08 15.14
CA ASP A 305 8.11 8.21 14.04
C ASP A 305 6.62 8.42 13.74
N GLU A 306 5.78 8.66 14.74
CA GLU A 306 4.34 8.93 14.55
C GLU A 306 4.12 10.29 13.91
N GLU A 307 4.87 11.31 14.37
CA GLU A 307 4.81 12.66 13.78
C GLU A 307 5.30 12.69 12.33
N LEU A 308 6.42 12.02 12.03
CA LEU A 308 6.95 11.91 10.67
C LEU A 308 6.00 11.14 9.75
N ARG A 309 5.35 10.06 10.24
CA ARG A 309 4.36 9.34 9.46
C ARG A 309 3.13 10.17 9.14
N ARG A 310 2.63 10.98 10.09
CA ARG A 310 1.47 11.86 9.84
C ARG A 310 1.78 12.87 8.74
N ILE A 311 2.89 13.61 8.84
CA ILE A 311 3.24 14.57 7.80
C ILE A 311 3.52 13.90 6.46
N GLN A 312 4.18 12.74 6.44
CA GLN A 312 4.41 11.97 5.22
C GLN A 312 3.09 11.51 4.58
N LEU A 313 2.11 11.09 5.38
CA LEU A 313 0.78 10.74 4.89
C LEU A 313 0.07 11.96 4.28
N ILE A 314 0.02 13.08 5.00
CA ILE A 314 -0.60 14.33 4.50
C ILE A 314 0.06 14.77 3.19
N SER A 315 1.39 14.78 3.16
CA SER A 315 2.16 15.18 1.98
C SER A 315 1.99 14.21 0.81
N HIS A 316 1.85 12.91 1.08
CA HIS A 316 1.59 11.87 0.08
C HIS A 316 0.25 12.13 -0.63
N GLU A 317 -0.84 12.28 0.12
CA GLU A 317 -2.16 12.55 -0.45
C GLU A 317 -2.21 13.92 -1.15
N THR A 318 -1.47 14.90 -0.63
CA THR A 318 -1.36 16.21 -1.29
C THR A 318 -0.61 16.11 -2.62
N ALA A 319 0.46 15.32 -2.71
CA ALA A 319 1.24 15.15 -3.94
C ALA A 319 0.42 14.49 -5.05
N HIS A 320 -0.49 13.60 -4.69
CA HIS A 320 -1.40 12.97 -5.65
C HIS A 320 -2.24 13.97 -6.45
N MET A 321 -2.54 15.15 -5.90
CA MET A 321 -3.32 16.17 -6.60
C MET A 321 -2.67 16.57 -7.94
N TRP A 322 -1.34 16.54 -8.04
CA TRP A 322 -0.61 16.74 -9.29
C TRP A 322 -0.28 15.40 -9.98
N PHE A 323 0.10 14.38 -9.18
CA PHE A 323 0.62 13.09 -9.65
C PHE A 323 -0.37 11.96 -9.35
N GLY A 324 -1.32 11.75 -10.22
CA GLY A 324 -2.41 10.79 -10.10
C GLY A 324 -3.75 11.39 -10.50
N ASP A 325 -4.01 12.64 -10.09
CA ASP A 325 -5.29 13.32 -10.30
C ASP A 325 -5.22 14.29 -11.48
N TYR A 326 -4.35 15.29 -11.42
CA TYR A 326 -4.14 16.23 -12.53
C TYR A 326 -3.59 15.53 -13.76
N VAL A 327 -2.55 14.72 -13.60
CA VAL A 327 -2.05 13.79 -14.62
C VAL A 327 -2.20 12.35 -14.10
N THR A 328 -3.03 11.55 -14.76
CA THR A 328 -3.36 10.19 -14.37
C THR A 328 -2.70 9.19 -15.33
N MET A 329 -2.37 7.98 -14.85
CA MET A 329 -1.92 6.89 -15.74
C MET A 329 -3.00 6.55 -16.79
N GLU A 330 -2.58 6.09 -17.97
CA GLU A 330 -3.51 5.57 -18.97
C GLU A 330 -4.11 4.23 -18.57
N TRP A 331 -3.31 3.39 -17.91
CA TRP A 331 -3.68 2.06 -17.48
C TRP A 331 -3.02 1.70 -16.16
N PHE A 332 -3.65 0.86 -15.36
CA PHE A 332 -3.16 0.56 -14.01
C PHE A 332 -1.81 -0.20 -13.95
N ASN A 333 -1.29 -0.72 -15.05
CA ASN A 333 0.09 -1.22 -15.09
C ASN A 333 1.13 -0.12 -14.75
N ASP A 334 0.77 1.15 -14.95
CA ASP A 334 1.56 2.32 -14.63
C ASP A 334 1.09 3.05 -13.34
N VAL A 335 0.21 2.43 -12.52
CA VAL A 335 -0.29 3.01 -11.27
C VAL A 335 0.83 3.36 -10.28
N TRP A 336 1.92 2.62 -10.33
CA TRP A 336 3.09 2.86 -9.50
C TRP A 336 3.69 4.26 -9.71
N THR A 337 3.47 4.90 -10.88
CA THR A 337 3.99 6.25 -11.16
C THR A 337 3.40 7.30 -10.22
N LYS A 338 2.10 7.23 -9.93
CA LYS A 338 1.46 8.14 -8.96
C LYS A 338 1.99 7.90 -7.54
N GLU A 339 2.14 6.64 -7.13
CA GLU A 339 2.59 6.26 -5.79
C GLU A 339 4.07 6.62 -5.54
N ILE A 340 4.92 6.46 -6.56
CA ILE A 340 6.34 6.81 -6.45
C ILE A 340 6.52 8.31 -6.29
N PHE A 341 5.79 9.13 -7.06
CA PHE A 341 5.83 10.57 -6.93
C PHE A 341 5.27 11.04 -5.60
N ALA A 342 4.14 10.47 -5.17
CA ALA A 342 3.54 10.80 -3.89
C ALA A 342 4.52 10.55 -2.74
N ASN A 343 5.17 9.39 -2.69
CA ASN A 343 6.15 9.06 -1.66
C ASN A 343 7.45 9.88 -1.77
N TYR A 344 7.95 10.09 -3.00
CA TYR A 344 9.16 10.88 -3.23
C TYR A 344 8.98 12.32 -2.76
N PHE A 345 7.88 12.97 -3.18
CA PHE A 345 7.61 14.36 -2.79
C PHE A 345 7.21 14.48 -1.32
N ALA A 346 6.48 13.50 -0.76
CA ALA A 346 6.19 13.49 0.68
C ALA A 346 7.47 13.53 1.53
N ALA A 347 8.47 12.76 1.17
CA ALA A 347 9.76 12.80 1.85
C ALA A 347 10.42 14.18 1.77
N ARG A 348 10.35 14.85 0.61
CA ARG A 348 10.93 16.19 0.41
C ARG A 348 10.15 17.30 1.13
N MET A 349 8.82 17.24 1.12
CA MET A 349 7.96 18.19 1.82
C MET A 349 8.11 18.10 3.35
N THR A 350 8.49 16.93 3.86
CA THR A 350 8.75 16.74 5.29
C THR A 350 10.02 17.44 5.76
N GLU A 351 11.03 17.59 4.90
CA GLU A 351 12.36 18.12 5.25
C GLU A 351 12.31 19.51 5.92
N PRO A 352 11.64 20.53 5.36
CA PRO A 352 11.60 21.86 5.95
C PRO A 352 10.81 21.93 7.28
N LEU A 353 9.88 21.00 7.50
CA LEU A 353 9.07 20.96 8.72
C LEU A 353 9.77 20.25 9.89
N PHE A 354 10.77 19.43 9.60
CA PHE A 354 11.57 18.69 10.59
C PHE A 354 13.09 18.88 10.34
N PRO A 355 13.63 20.11 10.45
CA PRO A 355 14.99 20.43 10.02
C PRO A 355 16.07 19.72 10.87
N ASP A 356 15.75 19.26 12.06
CA ASP A 356 16.68 18.56 12.97
C ASP A 356 16.76 17.05 12.68
N VAL A 357 15.95 16.55 11.75
CA VAL A 357 15.91 15.12 11.37
C VAL A 357 16.90 14.85 10.24
N ASN A 358 17.70 13.79 10.37
CA ASN A 358 18.45 13.26 9.24
C ASN A 358 17.50 12.56 8.26
N HIS A 359 17.02 13.28 7.26
CA HIS A 359 16.02 12.79 6.30
C HIS A 359 16.55 11.67 5.39
N ARG A 360 17.86 11.63 5.10
CA ARG A 360 18.43 10.49 4.37
C ARG A 360 18.36 9.20 5.20
N LEU A 361 18.68 9.30 6.49
CA LEU A 361 18.51 8.19 7.43
C LEU A 361 17.04 7.77 7.53
N ASN A 362 16.12 8.73 7.64
CA ASN A 362 14.69 8.44 7.73
C ASN A 362 14.17 7.74 6.46
N ARG A 363 14.60 8.15 5.26
CA ARG A 363 14.26 7.45 4.00
C ARG A 363 14.82 6.03 3.97
N LEU A 364 16.09 5.84 4.34
CA LEU A 364 16.71 4.51 4.42
C LEU A 364 15.92 3.59 5.38
N LYS A 365 15.58 4.09 6.57
CA LYS A 365 14.75 3.37 7.55
C LYS A 365 13.37 3.04 7.01
N THR A 366 12.69 4.00 6.38
CA THR A 366 11.29 3.86 5.96
C THR A 366 11.13 2.90 4.78
N TYR A 367 11.98 3.04 3.76
CA TYR A 367 11.77 2.33 2.50
C TYR A 367 12.56 1.02 2.37
N THR A 368 13.81 0.98 2.85
CA THR A 368 14.71 -0.10 2.46
C THR A 368 14.31 -1.45 3.06
N HIS A 369 14.03 -1.51 4.35
CA HIS A 369 13.64 -2.78 4.99
C HIS A 369 12.35 -3.36 4.41
N ALA A 370 11.33 -2.51 4.18
CA ALA A 370 10.06 -2.94 3.59
C ALA A 370 10.22 -3.41 2.14
N ALA A 371 11.06 -2.72 1.34
CA ALA A 371 11.38 -3.14 -0.01
C ALA A 371 12.11 -4.49 -0.05
N TYR A 372 13.04 -4.71 0.88
CA TYR A 372 13.78 -5.99 1.00
C TYR A 372 12.87 -7.14 1.41
N ASN A 373 11.90 -6.90 2.31
CA ASN A 373 10.95 -7.93 2.76
C ASN A 373 10.14 -8.55 1.61
N GLU A 374 9.82 -7.79 0.56
CA GLU A 374 9.18 -8.32 -0.64
C GLU A 374 10.23 -8.76 -1.68
N GLY A 375 11.30 -7.97 -1.83
CA GLY A 375 12.33 -8.18 -2.87
C GLY A 375 13.06 -9.50 -2.78
N ARG A 376 13.24 -10.09 -1.57
CA ARG A 376 13.89 -11.39 -1.37
C ARG A 376 12.96 -12.59 -1.45
N THR A 377 11.65 -12.39 -1.62
CA THR A 377 10.69 -13.52 -1.65
C THR A 377 10.52 -14.10 -3.05
N ALA A 378 10.07 -15.36 -3.11
CA ALA A 378 9.66 -15.99 -4.37
C ALA A 378 8.46 -15.30 -5.04
N GLY A 379 7.71 -14.46 -4.31
CA GLY A 379 6.63 -13.60 -4.82
C GLY A 379 7.10 -12.24 -5.34
N ASN A 380 8.40 -12.00 -5.46
CA ASN A 380 8.98 -10.75 -5.98
C ASN A 380 8.47 -10.40 -7.38
N THR A 381 8.22 -9.12 -7.62
CA THR A 381 7.71 -8.59 -8.88
C THR A 381 8.54 -7.40 -9.37
N SER A 382 8.45 -7.09 -10.68
CA SER A 382 8.93 -5.81 -11.22
C SER A 382 8.08 -4.65 -10.69
N ILE A 383 8.59 -3.44 -10.76
CA ILE A 383 7.82 -2.23 -10.41
C ILE A 383 6.66 -2.09 -11.40
N ARG A 384 6.96 -2.10 -12.69
CA ARG A 384 5.96 -2.11 -13.75
C ARG A 384 5.53 -3.54 -14.03
N GLN A 385 4.26 -3.83 -13.90
CA GLN A 385 3.69 -5.17 -14.07
C GLN A 385 2.71 -5.20 -15.23
N GLU A 386 2.65 -6.31 -15.95
CA GLU A 386 1.62 -6.53 -16.97
C GLU A 386 0.24 -6.69 -16.35
N LEU A 387 -0.77 -6.10 -16.97
CA LEU A 387 -2.15 -6.12 -16.55
C LEU A 387 -3.09 -6.18 -17.75
N ASP A 388 -3.76 -7.30 -17.93
CA ASP A 388 -4.67 -7.53 -19.06
C ASP A 388 -6.12 -7.16 -18.71
N ASN A 389 -6.49 -7.16 -17.43
CA ASN A 389 -7.83 -6.85 -16.93
C ASN A 389 -7.77 -6.17 -15.58
N LEU A 390 -8.56 -5.10 -15.38
CA LEU A 390 -8.60 -4.32 -14.13
C LEU A 390 -9.09 -5.11 -12.93
N ASN A 391 -9.77 -6.23 -13.09
CA ASN A 391 -10.08 -7.14 -11.98
C ASN A 391 -8.86 -7.54 -11.14
N ASN A 392 -7.67 -7.49 -11.73
CA ASN A 392 -6.41 -7.82 -11.08
C ASN A 392 -5.59 -6.59 -10.64
N ALA A 393 -6.07 -5.37 -10.91
CA ALA A 393 -5.32 -4.14 -10.65
C ALA A 393 -4.96 -3.97 -9.16
N GLY A 394 -5.85 -4.36 -8.24
CA GLY A 394 -5.58 -4.32 -6.81
C GLY A 394 -4.40 -5.21 -6.37
N LEU A 395 -4.11 -6.29 -7.09
CA LEU A 395 -3.01 -7.20 -6.74
C LEU A 395 -1.62 -6.68 -7.13
N ILE A 396 -1.54 -5.63 -7.94
CA ILE A 396 -0.26 -4.99 -8.30
C ILE A 396 0.33 -4.24 -7.12
N TYR A 397 -0.51 -3.65 -6.27
CA TYR A 397 -0.07 -2.88 -5.10
C TYR A 397 0.71 -3.73 -4.10
N GLY A 398 1.82 -3.19 -3.58
CA GLY A 398 2.69 -3.87 -2.63
C GLY A 398 3.95 -3.07 -2.30
N GLN A 399 4.86 -3.68 -1.52
CA GLN A 399 6.10 -3.01 -1.09
C GLN A 399 7.02 -2.63 -2.26
N THR A 400 6.95 -3.35 -3.37
CA THR A 400 7.67 -2.99 -4.60
C THR A 400 7.26 -1.61 -5.09
N ILE A 401 5.96 -1.27 -5.09
CA ILE A 401 5.45 0.03 -5.51
C ILE A 401 5.72 1.12 -4.46
N TYR A 402 5.38 0.86 -3.20
CA TYR A 402 5.43 1.90 -2.17
C TYR A 402 6.82 2.14 -1.57
N ASN A 403 7.73 1.15 -1.64
CA ASN A 403 9.02 1.24 -0.95
C ASN A 403 10.22 1.08 -1.90
N LYS A 404 10.24 0.10 -2.81
CA LYS A 404 11.34 -0.02 -3.79
C LYS A 404 11.31 1.12 -4.81
N ALA A 405 10.14 1.50 -5.31
CA ALA A 405 10.04 2.50 -6.35
C ALA A 405 10.54 3.90 -5.90
N PRO A 406 10.27 4.42 -4.68
CA PRO A 406 10.90 5.66 -4.20
C PRO A 406 12.44 5.62 -4.17
N ILE A 407 13.03 4.46 -3.82
CA ILE A 407 14.49 4.28 -3.88
C ILE A 407 14.99 4.39 -5.33
N VAL A 408 14.25 3.84 -6.29
CA VAL A 408 14.56 3.95 -7.72
C VAL A 408 14.42 5.39 -8.22
N MET A 409 13.44 6.15 -7.72
CA MET A 409 13.28 7.58 -8.05
C MET A 409 14.45 8.41 -7.53
N ASP A 410 14.89 8.20 -6.29
CA ASP A 410 16.10 8.86 -5.76
C ASP A 410 17.32 8.61 -6.69
N LYS A 411 17.46 7.38 -7.24
CA LYS A 411 18.52 7.06 -8.20
C LYS A 411 18.37 7.79 -9.55
N ILE A 412 17.15 7.96 -10.05
CA ILE A 412 16.89 8.75 -11.28
C ILE A 412 17.29 10.21 -11.05
N VAL A 413 16.90 10.78 -9.92
CA VAL A 413 17.24 12.16 -9.57
C VAL A 413 18.75 12.33 -9.36
N GLU A 414 19.41 11.36 -8.72
CA GLU A 414 20.88 11.36 -8.59
C GLU A 414 21.58 11.30 -9.96
N LEU A 415 21.02 10.54 -10.90
CA LEU A 415 21.55 10.37 -12.25
C LEU A 415 21.42 11.65 -13.10
N MET A 416 20.24 12.29 -13.05
CA MET A 416 19.93 13.48 -13.87
C MET A 416 20.37 14.80 -13.24
N GLY A 417 20.39 14.88 -11.91
CA GLY A 417 20.45 16.11 -11.15
C GLY A 417 19.06 16.75 -10.92
N GLU A 418 18.90 17.39 -9.76
CA GLU A 418 17.61 17.93 -9.27
C GLU A 418 16.99 18.96 -10.23
N GLU A 419 17.78 19.86 -10.80
CA GLU A 419 17.28 20.92 -11.70
C GLU A 419 16.72 20.34 -13.00
N ALA A 420 17.42 19.37 -13.60
CA ALA A 420 16.99 18.69 -14.81
C ALA A 420 15.71 17.86 -14.56
N PHE A 421 15.67 17.16 -13.43
CA PHE A 421 14.50 16.42 -13.01
C PHE A 421 13.27 17.33 -12.80
N ARG A 422 13.41 18.43 -12.03
CA ARG A 422 12.35 19.44 -11.83
C ARG A 422 11.83 19.98 -13.16
N ALA A 423 12.71 20.33 -14.09
CA ALA A 423 12.31 20.82 -15.41
C ALA A 423 11.53 19.77 -16.21
N GLY A 424 11.96 18.51 -16.18
CA GLY A 424 11.25 17.41 -16.82
C GLY A 424 9.86 17.17 -16.21
N ILE A 425 9.74 17.19 -14.89
CA ILE A 425 8.45 17.05 -14.18
C ILE A 425 7.50 18.21 -14.53
N GLN A 426 8.01 19.44 -14.61
CA GLN A 426 7.19 20.59 -15.01
C GLN A 426 6.72 20.49 -16.47
N GLU A 427 7.56 19.99 -17.39
CA GLU A 427 7.15 19.71 -18.78
C GLU A 427 6.06 18.63 -18.82
N TYR A 428 6.24 17.53 -18.08
CA TYR A 428 5.28 16.43 -17.98
C TYR A 428 3.90 16.91 -17.52
N LEU A 429 3.83 17.63 -16.40
CA LEU A 429 2.55 18.10 -15.85
C LEU A 429 1.83 19.08 -16.80
N ARG A 430 2.57 19.96 -17.48
CA ARG A 430 1.98 20.90 -18.46
C ARG A 430 1.51 20.20 -19.72
N THR A 431 2.23 19.16 -20.17
CA THR A 431 1.93 18.43 -21.40
C THR A 431 0.65 17.61 -21.27
N TYR A 432 0.46 16.98 -20.10
CA TYR A 432 -0.63 16.05 -19.87
C TYR A 432 -1.71 16.59 -18.90
N ALA A 433 -1.79 17.91 -18.72
CA ALA A 433 -2.72 18.60 -17.84
C ALA A 433 -4.17 18.08 -17.99
N TYR A 434 -4.79 17.63 -16.88
CA TYR A 434 -6.11 16.98 -16.82
C TYR A 434 -6.26 15.76 -17.73
N GLY A 435 -5.16 15.23 -18.24
CA GLY A 435 -5.11 14.09 -19.15
C GLY A 435 -4.51 12.85 -18.53
N ASN A 436 -4.04 11.95 -19.42
CA ASN A 436 -3.43 10.69 -19.05
C ASN A 436 -2.06 10.55 -19.71
N ALA A 437 -1.15 9.86 -19.06
CA ALA A 437 0.18 9.58 -19.57
C ALA A 437 0.64 8.18 -19.17
N THR A 438 1.58 7.63 -19.92
CA THR A 438 2.27 6.37 -19.63
C THR A 438 3.64 6.62 -19.00
N TRP A 439 4.22 5.60 -18.37
CA TRP A 439 5.61 5.67 -17.94
C TRP A 439 6.59 5.95 -19.08
N PRO A 440 6.49 5.31 -20.26
CA PRO A 440 7.32 5.67 -21.42
C PRO A 440 7.23 7.14 -21.84
N ASP A 441 6.07 7.77 -21.74
CA ASP A 441 5.91 9.20 -22.05
C ASP A 441 6.74 10.07 -21.10
N LEU A 442 6.69 9.74 -19.79
CA LEU A 442 7.49 10.44 -18.79
C LEU A 442 8.98 10.20 -19.04
N VAL A 443 9.41 8.95 -19.26
CA VAL A 443 10.83 8.63 -19.58
C VAL A 443 11.33 9.40 -20.78
N ALA A 444 10.52 9.51 -21.84
CA ALA A 444 10.88 10.27 -23.04
C ALA A 444 11.07 11.77 -22.75
N ILE A 445 10.33 12.34 -21.80
CA ILE A 445 10.53 13.73 -21.35
C ILE A 445 11.80 13.81 -20.50
N LEU A 446 12.02 12.91 -19.55
CA LEU A 446 13.21 12.91 -18.70
C LEU A 446 14.51 12.75 -19.52
N ASP A 447 14.50 11.87 -20.55
CA ASP A 447 15.64 11.69 -21.47
C ASP A 447 16.02 13.00 -22.21
N LYS A 448 15.04 13.89 -22.53
CA LYS A 448 15.34 15.20 -23.15
C LYS A 448 16.08 16.15 -22.21
N HIS A 449 15.86 16.00 -20.90
CA HIS A 449 16.45 16.86 -19.86
C HIS A 449 17.72 16.24 -19.25
N SER A 450 18.10 15.02 -19.62
CA SER A 450 19.23 14.29 -19.06
C SER A 450 20.37 14.10 -20.11
N GLU A 451 21.62 14.13 -19.65
CA GLU A 451 22.76 13.66 -20.43
C GLU A 451 22.92 12.12 -20.38
N GLU A 452 22.28 11.48 -19.41
CA GLU A 452 22.30 10.04 -19.16
C GLU A 452 21.08 9.38 -19.82
N ASN A 453 21.18 8.09 -20.12
CA ASN A 453 20.10 7.34 -20.78
C ASN A 453 19.12 6.78 -19.74
N ILE A 454 18.01 7.51 -19.49
CA ILE A 454 16.96 7.12 -18.54
C ILE A 454 16.18 5.89 -19.05
N THR A 455 16.04 5.73 -20.36
CA THR A 455 15.39 4.55 -20.95
C THR A 455 16.13 3.28 -20.56
N THR A 456 17.45 3.21 -20.72
CA THR A 456 18.26 2.04 -20.33
C THR A 456 18.20 1.78 -18.81
N PHE A 457 18.21 2.85 -18.01
CA PHE A 457 18.04 2.74 -16.57
C PHE A 457 16.66 2.12 -16.22
N SER A 458 15.59 2.61 -16.86
CA SER A 458 14.23 2.12 -16.67
C SER A 458 14.09 0.64 -17.01
N GLU A 459 14.63 0.19 -18.15
CA GLU A 459 14.61 -1.23 -18.56
C GLU A 459 15.18 -2.17 -17.48
N ALA A 460 16.19 -1.72 -16.74
CA ALA A 460 16.78 -2.50 -15.67
C ALA A 460 15.98 -2.40 -14.36
N TRP A 461 15.76 -1.18 -13.87
CA TRP A 461 15.25 -0.96 -12.53
C TRP A 461 13.73 -1.05 -12.40
N VAL A 462 13.00 -0.77 -13.47
CA VAL A 462 11.52 -0.69 -13.47
C VAL A 462 10.89 -1.95 -14.06
N GLU A 463 11.44 -2.46 -15.19
CA GLU A 463 10.81 -3.55 -15.94
C GLU A 463 11.25 -4.95 -15.44
N LYS A 464 12.38 -5.09 -14.73
CA LYS A 464 12.85 -6.38 -14.24
C LYS A 464 12.45 -6.63 -12.78
N ALA A 465 11.89 -7.82 -12.54
CA ALA A 465 11.76 -8.34 -11.19
C ALA A 465 13.15 -8.76 -10.71
N ARG A 466 13.49 -8.55 -9.48
CA ARG A 466 14.62 -9.04 -8.69
C ARG A 466 15.21 -7.96 -7.80
N MET A 467 16.05 -8.41 -6.88
CA MET A 467 16.92 -7.55 -6.07
C MET A 467 18.37 -7.87 -6.47
N PRO A 468 19.22 -6.86 -6.79
CA PRO A 468 20.64 -7.10 -7.07
C PRO A 468 21.33 -7.80 -5.90
N VAL A 469 22.29 -8.66 -6.21
CA VAL A 469 23.15 -9.32 -5.20
C VAL A 469 24.59 -8.85 -5.40
N ILE A 470 25.11 -8.18 -4.39
CA ILE A 470 26.43 -7.54 -4.40
C ILE A 470 27.33 -8.30 -3.41
N ASP A 471 28.29 -9.02 -3.92
CA ASP A 471 29.19 -9.82 -3.11
C ASP A 471 30.41 -9.01 -2.70
N LEU A 472 30.70 -8.95 -1.40
CA LEU A 472 31.98 -8.53 -0.85
C LEU A 472 32.75 -9.79 -0.45
N VAL A 473 33.84 -10.08 -1.15
CA VAL A 473 34.66 -11.25 -0.87
C VAL A 473 36.09 -10.87 -0.51
N TYR A 474 36.72 -11.63 0.40
CA TYR A 474 38.15 -11.53 0.68
C TYR A 474 38.90 -12.67 -0.01
N GLY A 475 39.71 -12.31 -1.01
CA GLY A 475 40.47 -13.31 -1.78
C GLY A 475 41.85 -12.79 -2.24
N LYS A 476 42.87 -13.66 -2.24
CA LYS A 476 44.24 -13.33 -2.63
C LYS A 476 44.85 -12.14 -1.89
N GLY A 477 44.47 -11.95 -0.61
CA GLY A 477 44.97 -10.89 0.25
C GLY A 477 44.36 -9.50 -0.04
N ARG A 478 43.12 -9.43 -0.55
CA ARG A 478 42.38 -8.17 -0.77
C ARG A 478 40.89 -8.38 -0.79
N TYR A 479 40.13 -7.31 -0.53
CA TYR A 479 38.69 -7.27 -0.73
C TYR A 479 38.33 -6.97 -2.18
N ILE A 480 37.30 -7.60 -2.69
CA ILE A 480 36.71 -7.38 -3.99
C ILE A 480 35.19 -7.30 -3.82
N ILE A 481 34.60 -6.24 -4.30
CA ILE A 481 33.15 -6.14 -4.52
C ILE A 481 32.86 -6.50 -5.96
N TYR A 482 31.84 -7.31 -6.20
CA TYR A 482 31.32 -7.56 -7.53
C TYR A 482 29.81 -7.79 -7.50
N ASP A 483 29.16 -7.41 -8.61
CA ASP A 483 27.73 -7.62 -8.82
C ASP A 483 27.54 -8.69 -9.91
N GLN A 484 26.72 -9.67 -9.62
CA GLN A 484 26.39 -10.76 -10.57
C GLN A 484 25.47 -10.23 -11.69
N HIS A 485 24.80 -9.10 -11.47
CA HIS A 485 23.82 -8.49 -12.36
C HIS A 485 24.08 -6.99 -12.57
N PRO A 486 25.21 -6.61 -13.21
CA PRO A 486 25.65 -5.23 -13.33
C PRO A 486 24.72 -4.35 -14.20
N GLU A 487 23.69 -4.92 -14.82
CA GLU A 487 22.64 -4.17 -15.50
C GLU A 487 21.87 -3.21 -14.59
N TRP A 488 21.79 -3.49 -13.29
CA TRP A 488 21.32 -2.52 -12.29
C TRP A 488 22.44 -1.58 -11.89
N ALA A 489 22.76 -0.64 -12.80
CA ALA A 489 23.83 0.32 -12.56
C ALA A 489 23.57 1.13 -11.30
N GLN A 490 24.58 1.24 -10.40
CA GLN A 490 24.46 2.00 -9.17
C GLN A 490 25.81 2.46 -8.63
N ARG A 491 25.76 3.49 -7.79
CA ARG A 491 26.90 4.02 -7.04
C ARG A 491 26.57 3.99 -5.56
N PHE A 492 27.59 3.68 -4.75
CA PHE A 492 27.50 3.72 -3.29
C PHE A 492 28.88 3.88 -2.68
N ASN A 493 28.93 4.37 -1.45
CA ASN A 493 30.18 4.53 -0.72
C ASN A 493 30.50 3.28 0.11
N CYS A 494 31.80 2.99 0.18
CA CYS A 494 32.35 1.96 1.06
C CYS A 494 33.24 2.63 2.13
N TYR A 495 33.08 2.24 3.38
CA TYR A 495 33.97 2.64 4.45
C TYR A 495 35.09 1.59 4.58
N VAL A 496 36.33 2.02 4.45
CA VAL A 496 37.51 1.17 4.45
C VAL A 496 38.35 1.47 5.68
N VAL A 497 38.68 0.44 6.44
CA VAL A 497 39.63 0.49 7.56
C VAL A 497 40.91 -0.19 7.10
N TYR A 498 42.04 0.49 7.21
CA TYR A 498 43.35 0.00 6.81
C TYR A 498 44.10 -0.67 7.98
N GLU A 499 45.17 -1.44 7.66
CA GLU A 499 45.97 -2.13 8.65
C GLU A 499 46.66 -1.19 9.67
N ASP A 500 46.94 0.05 9.25
CA ASP A 500 47.55 1.10 10.13
C ASP A 500 46.52 1.85 11.00
N GLY A 501 45.25 1.45 10.91
CA GLY A 501 44.13 2.07 11.62
C GLY A 501 43.57 3.32 10.96
N SER A 502 44.09 3.78 9.83
CA SER A 502 43.50 4.87 9.05
C SER A 502 42.20 4.41 8.38
N THR A 503 41.33 5.35 8.05
CA THR A 503 40.04 5.09 7.42
C THR A 503 39.83 5.97 6.19
N GLU A 504 39.05 5.49 5.22
CA GLU A 504 38.72 6.20 3.99
C GLU A 504 37.30 5.87 3.50
N ILE A 505 36.64 6.85 2.90
CA ILE A 505 35.41 6.62 2.13
C ILE A 505 35.76 6.46 0.66
N VAL A 506 35.43 5.33 0.08
CA VAL A 506 35.71 5.00 -1.32
C VAL A 506 34.39 4.85 -2.07
N GLU A 507 34.17 5.68 -3.11
CA GLU A 507 33.02 5.52 -3.99
C GLU A 507 33.24 4.34 -4.93
N VAL A 508 32.27 3.45 -4.99
CA VAL A 508 32.20 2.30 -5.88
C VAL A 508 31.07 2.50 -6.88
N GLU A 509 31.37 2.34 -8.16
CA GLU A 509 30.41 2.37 -9.25
C GLU A 509 30.37 0.97 -9.89
N ILE A 510 29.17 0.40 -9.95
CA ILE A 510 28.87 -0.85 -10.66
C ILE A 510 27.95 -0.52 -11.83
N LYS A 511 28.30 -1.03 -13.01
CA LYS A 511 27.52 -0.85 -14.24
C LYS A 511 27.96 -1.86 -15.31
N PRO A 512 27.19 -2.04 -16.42
CA PRO A 512 27.62 -2.91 -17.51
C PRO A 512 29.05 -2.60 -17.99
N GLY A 513 29.92 -3.64 -18.02
CA GLY A 513 31.33 -3.53 -18.32
C GLY A 513 32.24 -3.02 -17.18
N LYS A 514 31.66 -2.75 -16.00
CA LYS A 514 32.37 -2.43 -14.75
C LYS A 514 31.64 -3.12 -13.60
N ASP A 515 31.71 -4.43 -13.57
CA ASP A 515 30.98 -5.32 -12.67
C ASP A 515 31.65 -5.54 -11.32
N SER A 516 32.86 -5.01 -11.11
CA SER A 516 33.66 -5.22 -9.91
C SER A 516 34.56 -4.06 -9.54
N TYR A 517 34.88 -3.96 -8.25
CA TYR A 517 35.88 -3.04 -7.70
C TYR A 517 36.84 -3.79 -6.76
N THR A 518 38.13 -3.58 -6.89
CA THR A 518 39.18 -4.22 -6.09
C THR A 518 39.85 -3.23 -5.16
N PHE A 519 39.73 -3.47 -3.85
CA PHE A 519 40.36 -2.63 -2.83
C PHE A 519 41.87 -2.86 -2.70
N PRO A 520 42.61 -1.88 -2.12
CA PRO A 520 44.02 -2.05 -1.82
C PRO A 520 44.31 -3.24 -0.92
N ARG A 521 45.54 -3.80 -0.98
CA ARG A 521 45.94 -4.99 -0.18
C ARG A 521 45.98 -4.75 1.32
N ASN A 522 46.20 -3.51 1.75
CA ASN A 522 46.25 -3.11 3.16
C ASN A 522 44.88 -2.75 3.73
N ALA A 523 43.80 -2.92 2.96
CA ALA A 523 42.43 -2.82 3.52
C ALA A 523 42.21 -4.01 4.46
N LYS A 524 41.98 -3.70 5.75
CA LYS A 524 41.71 -4.66 6.81
C LYS A 524 40.24 -5.03 6.86
N ILE A 525 39.37 -4.03 6.75
CA ILE A 525 37.89 -4.17 6.73
C ILE A 525 37.35 -3.26 5.64
N VAL A 526 36.32 -3.73 4.95
CA VAL A 526 35.52 -2.95 4.01
C VAL A 526 34.05 -3.10 4.37
N ILE A 527 33.37 -1.98 4.61
CA ILE A 527 31.91 -1.93 4.84
C ILE A 527 31.31 -1.30 3.58
N PRO A 528 30.61 -2.09 2.75
CA PRO A 528 29.95 -1.56 1.54
C PRO A 528 28.73 -0.73 1.93
N ASN A 529 28.25 0.09 0.99
CA ASN A 529 27.01 0.85 1.12
C ASN A 529 26.87 1.65 2.43
N CYS A 530 27.99 2.21 2.91
CA CYS A 530 28.00 2.93 4.20
C CYS A 530 27.13 4.20 4.23
N ASP A 531 26.75 4.70 3.06
CA ASP A 531 25.87 5.86 2.86
C ASP A 531 24.39 5.50 2.51
N GLY A 532 24.08 4.20 2.42
CA GLY A 532 22.72 3.71 2.14
C GLY A 532 22.22 4.00 0.72
N ARG A 533 23.05 4.45 -0.23
CA ARG A 533 22.62 4.72 -1.62
C ARG A 533 22.44 3.47 -2.47
N GLY A 534 23.15 2.40 -2.14
CA GLY A 534 23.02 1.12 -2.82
C GLY A 534 21.72 0.41 -2.46
N TYR A 535 21.12 -0.27 -3.43
CA TYR A 535 19.97 -1.14 -3.22
C TYR A 535 20.30 -2.56 -3.68
N GLY A 536 20.13 -3.53 -2.82
CA GLY A 536 20.41 -4.92 -3.07
C GLY A 536 20.84 -5.67 -1.83
N LEU A 537 20.99 -6.99 -1.94
CA LEU A 537 21.60 -7.78 -0.91
C LEU A 537 23.12 -7.62 -0.97
N PHE A 538 23.71 -7.07 0.08
CA PHE A 538 25.16 -7.02 0.26
C PHE A 538 25.61 -8.27 1.04
N VAL A 539 26.19 -9.23 0.34
CA VAL A 539 26.73 -10.45 0.97
C VAL A 539 28.08 -10.10 1.61
N LEU A 540 28.15 -10.21 2.92
CA LEU A 540 29.32 -9.80 3.71
C LEU A 540 30.14 -11.00 4.16
N PRO A 541 31.49 -10.90 4.16
CA PRO A 541 32.33 -11.83 4.90
C PRO A 541 31.99 -11.82 6.39
N LYS A 542 32.08 -12.99 7.06
CA LYS A 542 31.79 -13.13 8.50
C LYS A 542 32.60 -12.14 9.35
N GLU A 543 33.86 -11.93 8.99
CA GLU A 543 34.77 -11.02 9.69
C GLU A 543 34.29 -9.56 9.58
N THR A 544 33.72 -9.17 8.43
CA THR A 544 33.15 -7.82 8.24
C THR A 544 31.90 -7.64 9.11
N ALA A 545 30.98 -8.61 9.10
CA ALA A 545 29.76 -8.55 9.93
C ALA A 545 30.10 -8.53 11.43
N ALA A 546 31.02 -9.35 11.89
CA ALA A 546 31.49 -9.36 13.28
C ALA A 546 32.13 -8.03 13.67
N TRP A 547 32.98 -7.47 12.81
CA TRP A 547 33.60 -6.16 13.04
C TRP A 547 32.52 -5.06 13.14
N MET A 548 31.51 -5.08 12.28
CA MET A 548 30.40 -4.12 12.34
C MET A 548 29.67 -4.16 13.69
N MET A 549 29.31 -5.36 14.18
CA MET A 549 28.66 -5.52 15.48
C MET A 549 29.53 -5.05 16.64
N GLU A 550 30.85 -5.26 16.59
CA GLU A 550 31.78 -4.86 17.64
C GLU A 550 32.03 -3.33 17.69
N HIS A 551 32.13 -2.69 16.50
CA HIS A 551 32.61 -1.31 16.37
C HIS A 551 31.53 -0.29 15.99
N ILE A 552 30.28 -0.69 15.74
CA ILE A 552 29.20 0.23 15.32
C ILE A 552 29.01 1.41 16.31
N GLY A 553 29.21 1.20 17.61
CA GLY A 553 29.13 2.22 18.63
C GLY A 553 30.24 3.28 18.57
N GLU A 554 31.32 3.03 17.82
CA GLU A 554 32.43 3.95 17.58
C GLU A 554 32.21 4.83 16.34
N VAL A 555 31.21 4.47 15.48
CA VAL A 555 30.87 5.21 14.26
C VAL A 555 30.06 6.43 14.63
N GLU A 556 30.57 7.63 14.34
CA GLU A 556 29.89 8.90 14.64
C GLU A 556 28.70 9.20 13.71
N ASP A 557 28.77 8.78 12.44
CA ASP A 557 27.77 9.06 11.44
C ASP A 557 26.51 8.18 11.63
N ASP A 558 25.38 8.81 11.94
CA ASP A 558 24.09 8.13 12.17
C ASP A 558 23.58 7.38 10.94
N LEU A 559 23.75 7.93 9.73
CA LEU A 559 23.34 7.31 8.48
C LEU A 559 24.16 6.04 8.22
N MET A 560 25.46 6.11 8.49
CA MET A 560 26.32 4.94 8.36
C MET A 560 25.92 3.85 9.36
N ARG A 561 25.63 4.20 10.65
CA ARG A 561 25.11 3.21 11.61
C ARG A 561 23.78 2.61 11.16
N GLN A 562 22.84 3.42 10.65
CA GLN A 562 21.58 2.92 10.08
C GLN A 562 21.82 1.95 8.93
N SER A 563 22.75 2.25 8.03
CA SER A 563 23.10 1.36 6.92
C SER A 563 23.73 0.05 7.40
N MET A 564 24.65 0.12 8.37
CA MET A 564 25.25 -1.06 9.00
C MET A 564 24.20 -1.97 9.63
N VAL A 565 23.28 -1.39 10.42
CA VAL A 565 22.18 -2.14 11.06
C VAL A 565 21.28 -2.81 10.02
N THR A 566 20.97 -2.11 8.94
CA THR A 566 20.14 -2.66 7.84
C THR A 566 20.85 -3.83 7.16
N MET A 567 22.14 -3.71 6.84
CA MET A 567 22.91 -4.81 6.25
C MET A 567 23.07 -6.01 7.19
N LEU A 568 23.33 -5.78 8.50
CA LEU A 568 23.40 -6.85 9.49
C LEU A 568 22.08 -7.62 9.59
N ASN A 569 20.94 -6.92 9.58
CA ASN A 569 19.65 -7.58 9.54
C ASN A 569 19.47 -8.44 8.28
N GLU A 570 19.93 -7.98 7.12
CA GLU A 570 19.87 -8.77 5.90
C GLU A 570 20.78 -10.02 5.95
N VAL A 571 21.97 -9.94 6.59
CA VAL A 571 22.80 -11.13 6.86
C VAL A 571 22.02 -12.16 7.68
N TYR A 572 21.28 -11.70 8.70
CA TYR A 572 20.42 -12.57 9.50
C TYR A 572 19.24 -13.13 8.69
N GLU A 573 18.56 -12.31 7.87
CA GLU A 573 17.42 -12.70 7.06
C GLU A 573 17.77 -13.71 5.94
N TRP A 574 18.96 -13.57 5.34
CA TRP A 574 19.47 -14.40 4.25
C TRP A 574 20.28 -15.61 4.72
N ARG A 575 20.13 -16.03 5.95
CA ARG A 575 20.81 -17.25 6.45
C ARG A 575 20.62 -18.41 5.50
N ASN A 576 21.70 -18.90 4.94
CA ASN A 576 21.77 -20.17 4.25
C ASN A 576 22.83 -21.04 4.90
N SER A 577 23.01 -22.29 4.45
CA SER A 577 24.03 -23.21 4.96
C SER A 577 25.48 -22.69 4.79
N GLU A 578 25.68 -21.61 4.04
CA GLU A 578 27.00 -21.02 3.75
C GLU A 578 27.24 -19.74 4.57
N THR A 579 26.16 -19.00 4.94
CA THR A 579 26.23 -17.85 5.85
C THR A 579 25.93 -18.33 7.27
N GLU A 580 26.99 -18.66 8.03
CA GLU A 580 26.90 -19.03 9.44
C GLU A 580 26.54 -17.80 10.32
N CYS A 581 25.33 -17.26 10.17
CA CYS A 581 24.81 -16.25 11.09
C CYS A 581 24.09 -16.95 12.24
N ASP A 582 24.56 -16.74 13.47
CA ASP A 582 23.90 -17.24 14.66
C ASP A 582 22.81 -16.24 15.09
N VAL A 583 21.54 -16.70 15.09
CA VAL A 583 20.37 -15.92 15.54
C VAL A 583 20.54 -15.45 16.98
N ARG A 584 21.20 -16.26 17.82
CA ARG A 584 21.48 -15.92 19.22
C ARG A 584 22.43 -14.74 19.28
N GLU A 585 23.53 -14.77 18.51
CA GLU A 585 24.51 -13.69 18.42
C GLU A 585 23.83 -12.37 17.96
N TRP A 586 22.94 -12.45 16.98
CA TRP A 586 22.17 -11.28 16.51
C TRP A 586 21.24 -10.74 17.59
N LEU A 587 20.50 -11.59 18.30
CA LEU A 587 19.63 -11.15 19.39
C LEU A 587 20.42 -10.52 20.55
N ASP A 588 21.54 -11.13 20.94
CA ASP A 588 22.42 -10.59 21.97
C ASP A 588 22.95 -9.20 21.60
N PHE A 589 23.39 -9.04 20.34
CA PHE A 589 23.81 -7.74 19.84
C PHE A 589 22.67 -6.71 19.92
N LEU A 590 21.45 -7.03 19.47
CA LEU A 590 20.31 -6.11 19.52
C LEU A 590 20.01 -5.67 20.98
N ILE A 591 19.91 -6.60 21.90
CA ILE A 591 19.62 -6.31 23.31
C ILE A 591 20.73 -5.45 23.93
N ASP A 592 21.99 -5.72 23.62
CA ASP A 592 23.14 -5.01 24.16
C ASP A 592 23.35 -3.62 23.55
N TYR A 593 23.02 -3.45 22.26
CA TYR A 593 23.33 -2.20 21.57
C TYR A 593 22.19 -1.18 21.62
N ILE A 594 20.90 -1.57 21.64
CA ILE A 594 19.77 -0.65 21.70
C ILE A 594 19.92 0.43 22.79
N PRO A 595 20.26 0.12 24.07
CA PRO A 595 20.37 1.14 25.10
C PRO A 595 21.58 2.07 24.93
N ARG A 596 22.52 1.75 24.05
CA ARG A 596 23.73 2.54 23.74
C ARG A 596 23.56 3.44 22.53
N GLU A 597 22.55 3.15 21.67
CA GLU A 597 22.30 3.97 20.46
C GLU A 597 21.72 5.33 20.83
N LYS A 598 22.36 6.38 20.34
CA LYS A 598 22.01 7.77 20.65
C LYS A 598 20.96 8.36 19.74
N ASN A 599 20.91 7.89 18.49
CA ASN A 599 19.93 8.36 17.52
C ASN A 599 18.64 7.55 17.65
N TYR A 600 17.52 8.23 17.96
CA TYR A 600 16.22 7.58 18.14
C TYR A 600 15.76 6.79 16.91
N LEU A 601 16.00 7.28 15.69
CA LEU A 601 15.55 6.59 14.47
C LEU A 601 16.31 5.27 14.27
N VAL A 602 17.63 5.25 14.56
CA VAL A 602 18.43 4.02 14.52
C VAL A 602 17.99 3.05 15.62
N ALA A 603 17.79 3.54 16.86
CA ALA A 603 17.30 2.73 17.98
C ALA A 603 15.90 2.14 17.68
N SER A 604 15.02 2.93 17.06
CA SER A 604 13.69 2.49 16.60
C SER A 604 13.78 1.39 15.53
N THR A 605 14.76 1.46 14.62
CA THR A 605 15.04 0.41 13.65
C THR A 605 15.49 -0.89 14.33
N LEU A 606 16.46 -0.79 15.24
CA LEU A 606 16.93 -1.94 16.03
C LEU A 606 15.80 -2.61 16.81
N ASN A 607 14.94 -1.80 17.45
CA ASN A 607 13.75 -2.32 18.14
C ASN A 607 12.80 -3.07 17.17
N GLY A 608 12.62 -2.57 15.94
CA GLY A 608 11.83 -3.26 14.92
C GLY A 608 12.37 -4.65 14.57
N TYR A 609 13.67 -4.84 14.64
CA TYR A 609 14.34 -6.13 14.37
C TYR A 609 14.30 -7.12 15.55
N LEU A 610 13.93 -6.71 16.76
CA LEU A 610 13.86 -7.57 17.93
C LEU A 610 12.81 -8.68 17.85
N THR A 611 11.66 -8.39 17.29
CA THR A 611 10.50 -9.29 17.36
C THR A 611 10.81 -10.69 16.85
N LYS A 612 11.41 -10.79 15.66
CA LYS A 612 11.65 -12.08 15.01
C LYS A 612 12.65 -12.95 15.79
N PRO A 613 13.88 -12.50 16.13
CA PRO A 613 14.81 -13.31 16.89
C PRO A 613 14.32 -13.60 18.33
N MET A 614 13.56 -12.69 18.96
CA MET A 614 12.92 -12.99 20.26
C MET A 614 11.91 -14.14 20.15
N LEU A 615 11.10 -14.19 19.10
CA LEU A 615 10.16 -15.30 18.89
C LEU A 615 10.88 -16.61 18.56
N GLU A 616 12.05 -16.56 17.93
CA GLU A 616 12.81 -17.72 17.47
C GLU A 616 13.68 -18.34 18.57
N VAL A 617 14.47 -17.51 19.28
CA VAL A 617 15.47 -17.99 20.27
C VAL A 617 15.41 -17.29 21.61
N GLY A 618 14.48 -16.32 21.79
CA GLY A 618 14.39 -15.54 23.04
C GLY A 618 14.04 -16.40 24.24
N THR A 619 14.64 -16.06 25.38
CA THR A 619 14.48 -16.72 26.67
C THR A 619 13.81 -15.81 27.69
N ALA A 620 13.39 -16.34 28.84
CA ALA A 620 12.87 -15.55 29.96
C ALA A 620 13.91 -14.54 30.51
N GLU A 621 15.21 -14.86 30.43
CA GLU A 621 16.28 -13.94 30.79
C GLU A 621 16.36 -12.75 29.82
N ASP A 622 16.20 -12.98 28.53
CA ASP A 622 16.16 -11.91 27.52
C ASP A 622 14.94 -11.00 27.71
N GLU A 623 13.78 -11.56 28.01
CA GLU A 623 12.59 -10.78 28.34
C GLU A 623 12.80 -9.89 29.59
N ALA A 624 13.42 -10.44 30.64
CA ALA A 624 13.73 -9.69 31.85
C ALA A 624 14.74 -8.57 31.57
N ARG A 625 15.76 -8.82 30.76
CA ARG A 625 16.74 -7.80 30.32
C ARG A 625 16.07 -6.68 29.51
N LEU A 626 15.21 -7.04 28.56
CA LEU A 626 14.46 -6.06 27.77
C LEU A 626 13.50 -5.22 28.63
N TRP A 627 12.84 -5.85 29.61
CA TRP A 627 12.03 -5.13 30.58
C TRP A 627 12.83 -4.11 31.38
N GLU A 628 14.02 -4.50 31.86
CA GLU A 628 14.90 -3.58 32.57
C GLU A 628 15.34 -2.42 31.69
N ILE A 629 15.79 -2.71 30.47
CA ILE A 629 16.15 -1.68 29.46
C ILE A 629 14.97 -0.74 29.21
N ALA A 630 13.79 -1.26 28.93
CA ALA A 630 12.59 -0.48 28.66
C ALA A 630 12.17 0.38 29.86
N SER A 631 12.38 -0.11 31.10
CA SER A 631 11.99 0.56 32.32
C SER A 631 12.99 1.64 32.77
N THR A 632 14.24 1.51 32.35
CA THR A 632 15.33 2.43 32.73
C THR A 632 15.77 3.36 31.59
N CYS A 633 15.20 3.21 30.39
CA CYS A 633 15.54 4.00 29.23
C CYS A 633 15.19 5.49 29.43
N ASP A 634 16.18 6.37 29.26
CA ASP A 634 16.01 7.82 29.36
C ASP A 634 15.15 8.41 28.21
N ASN A 635 15.03 7.71 27.09
CA ASN A 635 14.18 8.12 25.96
C ASN A 635 12.78 7.53 26.13
N PRO A 636 11.74 8.34 26.44
CA PRO A 636 10.40 7.83 26.69
C PRO A 636 9.76 7.17 25.48
N ALA A 637 10.04 7.67 24.26
CA ALA A 637 9.52 7.10 23.04
C ALA A 637 10.10 5.70 22.76
N LEU A 638 11.39 5.53 22.98
CA LEU A 638 12.04 4.21 22.85
C LEU A 638 11.56 3.26 23.96
N SER A 639 11.44 3.73 25.21
CA SER A 639 10.87 2.95 26.33
C SER A 639 9.48 2.40 25.98
N ARG A 640 8.58 3.27 25.49
CA ARG A 640 7.24 2.87 25.02
C ARG A 640 7.31 1.80 23.92
N ARG A 641 8.14 1.99 22.90
CA ARG A 641 8.29 1.03 21.80
C ARG A 641 8.82 -0.32 22.27
N LEU A 642 9.84 -0.34 23.12
CA LEU A 642 10.38 -1.57 23.70
C LEU A 642 9.33 -2.33 24.51
N LYS A 643 8.51 -1.63 25.32
CA LYS A 643 7.40 -2.24 26.05
C LYS A 643 6.36 -2.87 25.12
N MET A 644 6.02 -2.20 24.03
CA MET A 644 5.05 -2.74 23.07
C MET A 644 5.61 -3.95 22.31
N THR A 645 6.89 -3.92 21.92
CA THR A 645 7.58 -5.09 21.35
C THR A 645 7.60 -6.25 22.34
N LEU A 646 7.97 -5.98 23.60
CA LEU A 646 8.00 -6.98 24.66
C LEU A 646 6.59 -7.56 24.96
N ALA A 647 5.54 -6.72 24.93
CA ALA A 647 4.16 -7.17 25.08
C ALA A 647 3.77 -8.24 24.05
N HIS A 648 4.24 -8.10 22.82
CA HIS A 648 3.97 -9.07 21.75
C HIS A 648 4.76 -10.39 21.93
N VAL A 649 6.04 -10.31 22.36
CA VAL A 649 6.92 -11.50 22.39
C VAL A 649 6.97 -12.20 23.75
N MET A 650 6.54 -11.58 24.85
CA MET A 650 6.64 -12.10 26.21
C MET A 650 5.96 -13.47 26.40
N ARG A 651 6.63 -14.35 27.13
CA ARG A 651 6.17 -15.69 27.49
C ARG A 651 6.38 -16.00 28.97
N SER A 652 7.34 -15.32 29.63
CA SER A 652 7.68 -15.57 31.03
C SER A 652 6.60 -15.03 31.97
N GLU A 653 6.27 -15.79 33.02
CA GLU A 653 5.28 -15.38 34.02
C GLU A 653 5.65 -14.05 34.68
N GLU A 654 6.95 -13.84 34.94
CA GLU A 654 7.46 -12.61 35.57
C GLU A 654 7.16 -11.36 34.74
N VAL A 655 7.48 -11.38 33.44
CA VAL A 655 7.29 -10.20 32.56
C VAL A 655 5.82 -10.01 32.26
N CYS A 656 5.08 -11.09 32.02
CA CYS A 656 3.62 -11.02 31.85
C CYS A 656 2.92 -10.37 33.07
N ALA A 657 3.34 -10.73 34.30
CA ALA A 657 2.80 -10.12 35.53
C ALA A 657 3.14 -8.63 35.64
N LYS A 658 4.35 -8.22 35.30
CA LYS A 658 4.76 -6.79 35.28
C LYS A 658 3.96 -6.00 34.25
N MET A 659 3.76 -6.54 33.07
CA MET A 659 2.93 -5.92 32.03
C MET A 659 1.47 -5.80 32.45
N TYR A 660 0.93 -6.85 33.09
CA TYR A 660 -0.43 -6.83 33.63
C TYR A 660 -0.60 -5.77 34.73
N ASP A 661 0.35 -5.68 35.68
CA ASP A 661 0.35 -4.64 36.72
C ASP A 661 0.41 -3.24 36.09
N MET A 662 1.32 -3.02 35.16
CA MET A 662 1.45 -1.75 34.45
C MET A 662 0.17 -1.33 33.74
N TRP A 663 -0.49 -2.26 33.01
CA TRP A 663 -1.74 -2.03 32.33
C TRP A 663 -2.91 -1.81 33.31
N SER A 664 -3.04 -2.64 34.34
CA SER A 664 -4.17 -2.59 35.28
C SER A 664 -4.16 -1.33 36.13
N THR A 665 -2.98 -0.84 36.50
CA THR A 665 -2.78 0.36 37.32
C THR A 665 -2.61 1.65 36.53
N GLU A 666 -2.52 1.58 35.20
CA GLU A 666 -2.19 2.70 34.29
C GLU A 666 -0.96 3.48 34.75
N SER A 667 0.03 2.76 35.27
CA SER A 667 1.21 3.37 35.91
C SER A 667 2.17 4.00 34.89
N ASP A 668 2.18 3.56 33.64
CA ASP A 668 2.98 4.17 32.57
C ASP A 668 2.17 5.22 31.78
N LYS A 669 2.49 6.48 32.02
CA LYS A 669 1.81 7.63 31.39
C LYS A 669 2.26 7.89 29.94
N MET A 670 3.28 7.17 29.45
CA MET A 670 3.71 7.24 28.05
C MET A 670 2.84 6.40 27.12
N LEU A 671 2.18 5.36 27.66
CA LEU A 671 1.25 4.56 26.88
C LEU A 671 -0.02 5.35 26.56
N ASN A 672 -0.42 5.32 25.31
CA ASN A 672 -1.67 5.93 24.88
C ASN A 672 -2.82 4.90 24.90
N GLU A 673 -4.03 5.34 24.57
CA GLU A 673 -5.23 4.48 24.54
C GLU A 673 -5.06 3.28 23.59
N SER A 674 -4.41 3.48 22.41
CA SER A 674 -4.16 2.41 21.45
C SER A 674 -3.17 1.37 21.98
N ASP A 675 -2.13 1.81 22.70
CA ASP A 675 -1.20 0.90 23.37
C ASP A 675 -1.89 0.09 24.45
N ALA A 676 -2.75 0.75 25.25
CA ALA A 676 -3.53 0.07 26.29
C ALA A 676 -4.51 -0.97 25.72
N MET A 677 -5.15 -0.68 24.59
CA MET A 677 -5.98 -1.65 23.86
C MET A 677 -5.16 -2.84 23.37
N THR A 678 -3.98 -2.59 22.77
CA THR A 678 -3.08 -3.64 22.29
C THR A 678 -2.59 -4.51 23.45
N LEU A 679 -2.19 -3.89 24.58
CA LEU A 679 -1.84 -4.63 25.80
C LEU A 679 -2.98 -5.50 26.31
N ALA A 680 -4.22 -4.99 26.29
CA ALA A 680 -5.39 -5.78 26.70
C ALA A 680 -5.55 -7.03 25.82
N TYR A 681 -5.38 -6.91 24.49
CA TYR A 681 -5.42 -8.06 23.58
C TYR A 681 -4.32 -9.06 23.90
N GLU A 682 -3.08 -8.61 24.05
CA GLU A 682 -1.92 -9.45 24.33
C GLU A 682 -2.05 -10.15 25.69
N LEU A 683 -2.53 -9.44 26.72
CA LEU A 683 -2.79 -9.99 28.05
C LEU A 683 -3.93 -11.01 28.07
N ALA A 684 -5.00 -10.78 27.30
CA ALA A 684 -6.11 -11.72 27.19
C ALA A 684 -5.70 -13.06 26.56
N VAL A 685 -4.73 -13.05 25.62
CA VAL A 685 -4.14 -14.28 25.08
C VAL A 685 -3.37 -15.05 26.15
N ARG A 686 -2.66 -14.35 27.05
CA ARG A 686 -1.76 -14.93 28.08
C ARG A 686 -2.45 -15.32 29.37
N TYR A 687 -3.54 -14.61 29.72
CA TYR A 687 -4.36 -14.84 30.92
C TYR A 687 -5.80 -15.20 30.53
N PRO A 688 -6.03 -16.37 29.90
CA PRO A 688 -7.35 -16.75 29.42
C PRO A 688 -8.40 -16.80 30.53
N GLU A 689 -8.00 -17.08 31.78
CA GLU A 689 -8.86 -17.09 32.96
C GLU A 689 -9.29 -15.68 33.42
N ARG A 690 -8.62 -14.62 32.94
CA ARG A 690 -8.92 -13.20 33.22
C ARG A 690 -9.55 -12.48 32.05
N TYR A 691 -9.95 -13.20 31.02
CA TYR A 691 -10.47 -12.59 29.77
C TYR A 691 -11.59 -11.57 30.05
N ASP A 692 -12.60 -11.93 30.84
CA ASP A 692 -13.74 -11.05 31.13
C ASP A 692 -13.34 -9.82 31.94
N GLU A 693 -12.39 -9.96 32.87
CA GLU A 693 -11.83 -8.87 33.66
C GLU A 693 -11.09 -7.87 32.73
N ILE A 694 -10.20 -8.38 31.89
CA ILE A 694 -9.41 -7.56 30.96
C ILE A 694 -10.33 -6.85 29.96
N TYR A 695 -11.28 -7.57 29.39
CA TYR A 695 -12.27 -7.03 28.45
C TYR A 695 -13.07 -5.89 29.08
N THR A 696 -13.67 -6.10 30.22
CA THR A 696 -14.54 -5.11 30.87
C THR A 696 -13.74 -3.89 31.31
N THR A 697 -12.58 -4.11 31.93
CA THR A 697 -11.71 -3.03 32.43
C THR A 697 -11.25 -2.11 31.28
N GLN A 698 -10.79 -2.68 30.17
CA GLN A 698 -10.33 -1.86 29.04
C GLN A 698 -11.49 -1.17 28.32
N LEU A 699 -12.61 -1.84 28.16
CA LEU A 699 -13.79 -1.26 27.51
C LEU A 699 -14.34 -0.04 28.25
N GLU A 700 -14.33 -0.06 29.59
CA GLU A 700 -14.79 1.05 30.43
C GLU A 700 -13.89 2.29 30.30
N ARG A 701 -12.61 2.12 29.97
CA ARG A 701 -11.64 3.21 29.77
C ARG A 701 -11.80 3.95 28.45
N ILE A 702 -12.43 3.31 27.44
CA ILE A 702 -12.58 3.90 26.09
C ILE A 702 -13.84 4.76 26.06
N SER A 703 -13.70 6.04 25.84
CA SER A 703 -14.82 6.99 25.81
C SER A 703 -15.43 7.17 24.41
N ASN A 704 -14.61 7.12 23.36
CA ASN A 704 -15.06 7.28 21.97
C ASN A 704 -15.78 6.03 21.48
N ALA A 705 -16.99 6.22 20.91
CA ALA A 705 -17.87 5.10 20.50
C ALA A 705 -17.27 4.25 19.38
N ASP A 706 -16.57 4.89 18.41
CA ASP A 706 -15.97 4.16 17.28
C ASP A 706 -14.81 3.28 17.75
N ARG A 707 -13.98 3.78 18.68
CA ARG A 707 -12.89 2.99 19.29
C ARG A 707 -13.39 1.90 20.21
N ARG A 708 -14.54 2.11 20.91
CA ARG A 708 -15.19 1.02 21.66
C ARG A 708 -15.61 -0.11 20.73
N ASN A 709 -16.27 0.19 19.62
CA ASN A 709 -16.68 -0.79 18.63
C ASN A 709 -15.46 -1.54 18.05
N GLN A 710 -14.36 -0.86 17.79
CA GLN A 710 -13.10 -1.47 17.35
C GLN A 710 -12.56 -2.45 18.38
N PHE A 711 -12.48 -2.02 19.65
CA PHE A 711 -11.98 -2.86 20.72
C PHE A 711 -12.84 -4.12 20.91
N GLU A 712 -14.16 -3.96 20.97
CA GLU A 712 -15.11 -5.09 21.09
C GLU A 712 -14.98 -6.07 19.93
N TYR A 713 -14.84 -5.57 18.71
CA TYR A 713 -14.70 -6.42 17.53
C TYR A 713 -13.42 -7.25 17.56
N ILE A 714 -12.25 -6.60 17.81
CA ILE A 714 -10.95 -7.28 17.81
C ILE A 714 -10.79 -8.22 18.99
N MET A 715 -11.27 -7.84 20.16
CA MET A 715 -11.17 -8.64 21.40
C MET A 715 -11.77 -10.04 21.26
N ARG A 716 -12.76 -10.23 20.36
CA ARG A 716 -13.31 -11.53 20.04
C ARG A 716 -12.26 -12.54 19.54
N GLY A 717 -11.23 -12.06 18.82
CA GLY A 717 -10.11 -12.90 18.34
C GLY A 717 -9.23 -13.45 19.46
N THR A 718 -9.25 -12.83 20.64
CA THR A 718 -8.45 -13.26 21.80
C THR A 718 -9.21 -14.22 22.72
N HIS A 719 -10.48 -14.55 22.43
CA HIS A 719 -11.35 -15.38 23.28
C HIS A 719 -10.65 -16.68 23.73
N PRO A 720 -10.78 -17.08 25.03
CA PRO A 720 -10.08 -18.24 25.56
C PRO A 720 -10.57 -19.58 25.00
N ASP A 721 -11.87 -19.68 24.70
CA ASP A 721 -12.49 -20.91 24.20
C ASP A 721 -12.19 -21.10 22.70
N VAL A 722 -11.60 -22.27 22.38
CA VAL A 722 -11.24 -22.63 21.00
C VAL A 722 -12.45 -22.81 20.09
N GLU A 723 -13.58 -23.32 20.61
CA GLU A 723 -14.80 -23.52 19.82
C GLU A 723 -15.39 -22.17 19.40
N VAL A 724 -15.29 -21.15 20.26
CA VAL A 724 -15.72 -19.78 19.94
C VAL A 724 -14.81 -19.17 18.88
N ARG A 725 -13.49 -19.38 18.98
CA ARG A 725 -12.54 -18.92 17.95
C ARG A 725 -12.74 -19.61 16.61
N ASP A 726 -13.02 -20.91 16.61
CA ASP A 726 -13.32 -21.69 15.40
C ASP A 726 -14.59 -21.16 14.71
N ALA A 727 -15.66 -20.95 15.46
CA ALA A 727 -16.89 -20.36 14.92
C ALA A 727 -16.68 -18.95 14.40
N LEU A 728 -15.85 -18.16 15.09
CA LEU A 728 -15.49 -16.80 14.66
C LEU A 728 -14.71 -16.84 13.35
N PHE A 729 -13.69 -17.71 13.22
CA PHE A 729 -12.92 -17.87 11.99
C PHE A 729 -13.84 -18.25 10.82
N GLU A 730 -14.70 -19.26 10.98
CA GLU A 730 -15.64 -19.65 9.92
C GLU A 730 -16.61 -18.52 9.56
N SER A 731 -17.01 -17.69 10.53
CA SER A 731 -17.86 -16.54 10.23
C SER A 731 -17.21 -15.51 9.32
N LEU A 732 -15.88 -15.41 9.30
CA LEU A 732 -15.13 -14.50 8.42
C LEU A 732 -15.17 -14.96 6.95
N MET A 733 -15.62 -16.20 6.65
CA MET A 733 -15.82 -16.64 5.28
C MET A 733 -16.97 -15.90 4.60
N GLU A 734 -17.90 -15.33 5.40
CA GLU A 734 -18.97 -14.49 4.88
C GLU A 734 -18.47 -13.03 4.75
N PRO A 735 -18.53 -12.39 3.56
CA PRO A 735 -18.05 -11.02 3.35
C PRO A 735 -18.63 -9.98 4.31
N GLU A 736 -19.87 -10.17 4.72
CA GLU A 736 -20.58 -9.28 5.64
C GLU A 736 -19.87 -9.13 7.00
N ASN A 737 -19.19 -10.19 7.47
CA ASN A 737 -18.54 -10.25 8.76
C ASN A 737 -17.10 -9.71 8.74
N ARG A 738 -16.54 -9.44 7.55
CA ARG A 738 -15.16 -8.92 7.36
C ARG A 738 -15.08 -7.56 6.70
N ARG A 739 -16.17 -6.79 6.68
CA ARG A 739 -16.26 -5.48 5.99
C ARG A 739 -15.36 -4.40 6.55
N ILE A 740 -15.02 -4.46 7.84
CA ILE A 740 -14.06 -3.52 8.43
C ILE A 740 -12.69 -4.19 8.39
N GLU A 741 -12.06 -4.11 7.24
CA GLU A 741 -10.86 -4.87 6.94
C GLU A 741 -9.72 -4.68 7.93
N PRO A 742 -9.33 -3.47 8.38
CA PRO A 742 -8.26 -3.31 9.36
C PRO A 742 -8.55 -3.99 10.71
N TRP A 743 -9.82 -4.00 11.12
CA TRP A 743 -10.20 -4.69 12.35
C TRP A 743 -10.19 -6.20 12.15
N THR A 744 -10.64 -6.66 10.98
CA THR A 744 -10.62 -8.07 10.60
C THR A 744 -9.21 -8.63 10.51
N GLU A 745 -8.26 -7.87 9.94
CA GLU A 745 -6.84 -8.21 9.88
C GLU A 745 -6.25 -8.40 11.28
N THR A 746 -6.52 -7.45 12.18
CA THR A 746 -6.05 -7.52 13.56
C THR A 746 -6.69 -8.70 14.30
N LEU A 747 -8.00 -8.91 14.16
CA LEU A 747 -8.70 -10.05 14.74
C LEU A 747 -8.13 -11.38 14.23
N LEU A 748 -7.93 -11.51 12.92
CA LEU A 748 -7.37 -12.70 12.29
C LEU A 748 -5.94 -12.99 12.77
N SER A 749 -5.13 -11.93 13.00
CA SER A 749 -3.80 -12.06 13.58
C SER A 749 -3.84 -12.64 15.00
N TYR A 750 -4.84 -12.26 15.83
CA TYR A 750 -5.02 -12.84 17.16
C TYR A 750 -5.57 -14.27 17.13
N LEU A 751 -6.40 -14.63 16.15
CA LEU A 751 -6.79 -16.03 15.91
C LEU A 751 -5.58 -16.90 15.57
N ASN A 752 -4.61 -16.33 14.82
CA ASN A 752 -3.35 -16.98 14.41
C ASN A 752 -2.15 -16.53 15.27
N HIS A 753 -2.38 -16.09 16.50
CA HIS A 753 -1.32 -15.61 17.39
C HIS A 753 -0.25 -16.69 17.62
N HIS A 754 1.04 -16.31 17.64
CA HIS A 754 2.16 -17.23 17.74
C HIS A 754 2.11 -18.20 18.95
N LEU A 755 1.51 -17.79 20.07
CA LEU A 755 1.28 -18.65 21.22
C LEU A 755 0.17 -19.70 21.00
N ARG A 756 -0.62 -19.55 19.95
CA ARG A 756 -1.76 -20.44 19.60
C ARG A 756 -1.54 -21.18 18.28
N GLN A 757 -0.34 -21.08 17.67
CA GLN A 757 -0.07 -21.60 16.33
C GLN A 757 -0.36 -23.10 16.15
N GLU A 758 -0.16 -23.94 17.19
CA GLU A 758 -0.45 -25.39 17.13
C GLU A 758 -1.95 -25.68 16.95
N GLU A 759 -2.82 -24.84 17.54
CA GLU A 759 -4.28 -24.94 17.39
C GLU A 759 -4.75 -24.27 16.10
N ALA A 760 -4.13 -23.15 15.73
CA ALA A 760 -4.55 -22.30 14.62
C ALA A 760 -4.08 -22.79 13.25
N VAL A 761 -3.11 -23.73 13.17
CA VAL A 761 -2.59 -24.29 11.91
C VAL A 761 -3.72 -24.80 10.99
N LYS A 762 -4.82 -25.25 11.56
CA LYS A 762 -6.03 -25.71 10.86
C LYS A 762 -6.71 -24.63 10.02
N TYR A 763 -6.53 -23.33 10.36
CA TYR A 763 -7.12 -22.22 9.65
C TYR A 763 -6.40 -21.91 8.32
N ILE A 764 -5.11 -22.30 8.19
CA ILE A 764 -4.26 -21.89 7.05
C ILE A 764 -4.88 -22.31 5.73
N TYR A 765 -5.11 -23.59 5.52
CA TYR A 765 -5.62 -24.09 4.24
C TYR A 765 -6.96 -23.46 3.86
N ARG A 766 -7.90 -23.43 4.80
CA ARG A 766 -9.24 -22.85 4.60
C ARG A 766 -9.18 -21.34 4.33
N GLY A 767 -8.32 -20.62 5.05
CA GLY A 767 -8.12 -19.17 4.82
C GLY A 767 -7.45 -18.86 3.47
N LEU A 768 -6.59 -19.75 2.95
CA LEU A 768 -6.02 -19.64 1.61
C LEU A 768 -7.04 -19.95 0.50
N GLU A 769 -7.95 -20.89 0.72
CA GLU A 769 -9.07 -21.15 -0.21
C GLU A 769 -9.96 -19.91 -0.39
N GLU A 770 -10.15 -19.13 0.67
CA GLU A 770 -11.01 -17.94 0.68
C GLU A 770 -10.39 -16.74 -0.07
N MET A 771 -9.10 -16.76 -0.37
CA MET A 771 -8.39 -15.60 -0.93
C MET A 771 -8.95 -15.08 -2.27
N LEU A 772 -9.53 -15.91 -3.09
CA LEU A 772 -10.21 -15.47 -4.32
C LEU A 772 -11.44 -14.61 -4.00
N GLU A 773 -12.21 -15.01 -3.02
CA GLU A 773 -13.38 -14.26 -2.57
C GLU A 773 -12.97 -13.00 -1.81
N VAL A 774 -11.90 -13.06 -1.01
CA VAL A 774 -11.29 -11.91 -0.36
C VAL A 774 -10.85 -10.87 -1.40
N GLN A 775 -10.22 -11.28 -2.50
CA GLN A 775 -9.87 -10.39 -3.62
C GLN A 775 -11.11 -9.77 -4.27
N ARG A 776 -12.15 -10.58 -4.49
CA ARG A 776 -13.36 -10.15 -5.19
C ARG A 776 -14.17 -9.14 -4.38
N THR A 777 -14.22 -9.30 -3.06
CA THR A 777 -15.10 -8.55 -2.14
C THR A 777 -14.37 -7.48 -1.34
N GLY A 778 -13.08 -7.68 -1.04
CA GLY A 778 -12.25 -6.78 -0.26
C GLY A 778 -11.56 -5.68 -1.09
N ASP A 779 -10.85 -4.76 -0.45
CA ASP A 779 -10.10 -3.70 -1.14
C ASP A 779 -8.75 -4.19 -1.71
N ILE A 780 -7.95 -3.24 -2.26
CA ILE A 780 -6.68 -3.57 -2.95
C ILE A 780 -5.63 -4.20 -2.03
N PHE A 781 -5.61 -3.86 -0.75
CA PHE A 781 -4.63 -4.39 0.21
C PHE A 781 -5.11 -5.63 0.94
N PHE A 782 -6.43 -5.86 0.98
CA PHE A 782 -7.01 -6.90 1.80
C PHE A 782 -6.49 -8.30 1.49
N PRO A 783 -6.29 -8.75 0.22
CA PRO A 783 -5.71 -10.07 -0.06
C PRO A 783 -4.32 -10.26 0.53
N ARG A 784 -3.46 -9.24 0.45
CA ARG A 784 -2.11 -9.27 1.02
C ARG A 784 -2.16 -9.31 2.55
N ASN A 785 -2.98 -8.44 3.14
CA ASN A 785 -3.09 -8.30 4.59
C ASN A 785 -3.76 -9.52 5.21
N TRP A 786 -4.78 -10.08 4.55
CA TRP A 786 -5.39 -11.36 4.94
C TRP A 786 -4.34 -12.49 4.99
N ALA A 787 -3.54 -12.66 3.94
CA ALA A 787 -2.48 -13.65 3.92
C ALA A 787 -1.45 -13.40 5.04
N GLY A 788 -1.06 -12.13 5.26
CA GLY A 788 -0.17 -11.73 6.34
C GLY A 788 -0.71 -12.06 7.73
N ALA A 789 -1.97 -11.74 8.00
CA ALA A 789 -2.64 -12.02 9.27
C ALA A 789 -2.86 -13.53 9.52
N LEU A 790 -3.17 -14.27 8.45
CA LEU A 790 -3.36 -15.72 8.49
C LEU A 790 -2.05 -16.46 8.78
N LEU A 791 -0.93 -16.02 8.20
CA LEU A 791 0.35 -16.75 8.22
C LEU A 791 1.36 -16.18 9.23
N GLY A 792 1.25 -14.90 9.60
CA GLY A 792 2.27 -14.17 10.37
C GLY A 792 2.58 -14.74 11.77
N GLY A 793 1.64 -15.42 12.41
CA GLY A 793 1.84 -16.08 13.71
C GLY A 793 2.47 -17.46 13.65
N HIS A 794 2.65 -18.05 12.46
CA HIS A 794 3.08 -19.44 12.29
C HIS A 794 4.56 -19.58 11.91
N THR A 795 5.26 -20.50 12.58
CA THR A 795 6.68 -20.83 12.33
C THR A 795 6.92 -22.33 12.14
N SER A 796 5.90 -23.18 12.40
CA SER A 796 6.05 -24.63 12.45
C SER A 796 6.14 -25.26 11.05
N ASP A 797 6.81 -26.41 10.95
CA ASP A 797 6.85 -27.22 9.73
C ASP A 797 5.44 -27.69 9.29
N LYS A 798 4.50 -27.81 10.24
CA LYS A 798 3.08 -28.11 9.93
C LYS A 798 2.45 -26.97 9.15
N ALA A 799 2.68 -25.72 9.56
CA ALA A 799 2.15 -24.55 8.85
C ALA A 799 2.73 -24.46 7.44
N LYS A 800 4.05 -24.72 7.29
CA LYS A 800 4.71 -24.81 5.98
C LYS A 800 4.07 -25.87 5.09
N ALA A 801 3.82 -27.06 5.66
CA ALA A 801 3.20 -28.15 4.93
C ALA A 801 1.77 -27.80 4.45
N GLU A 802 0.97 -27.06 5.25
CA GLU A 802 -0.37 -26.63 4.84
C GLU A 802 -0.32 -25.61 3.66
N VAL A 803 0.60 -24.64 3.69
CA VAL A 803 0.80 -23.72 2.57
C VAL A 803 1.24 -24.48 1.32
N GLN A 804 2.21 -25.40 1.44
CA GLN A 804 2.68 -26.19 0.31
C GLN A 804 1.56 -27.09 -0.24
N ARG A 805 0.78 -27.74 0.64
CA ARG A 805 -0.38 -28.56 0.27
C ARG A 805 -1.39 -27.75 -0.55
N PHE A 806 -1.65 -26.50 -0.15
CA PHE A 806 -2.55 -25.60 -0.90
C PHE A 806 -1.98 -25.29 -2.30
N LEU A 807 -0.69 -24.92 -2.39
CA LEU A 807 -0.04 -24.57 -3.65
C LEU A 807 0.01 -25.77 -4.62
N ASP A 808 0.27 -26.98 -4.11
CA ASP A 808 0.29 -28.22 -4.90
C ASP A 808 -1.11 -28.62 -5.39
N ALA A 809 -2.14 -28.37 -4.58
CA ALA A 809 -3.54 -28.64 -4.95
C ALA A 809 -4.05 -27.65 -6.02
N HIS A 810 -3.45 -26.48 -6.14
CA HIS A 810 -3.88 -25.39 -7.02
C HIS A 810 -2.76 -24.94 -7.98
N PRO A 811 -2.23 -25.82 -8.89
CA PRO A 811 -1.11 -25.49 -9.77
C PRO A 811 -1.39 -24.32 -10.73
N ASN A 812 -2.66 -24.06 -11.05
CA ASN A 812 -3.12 -22.98 -11.94
C ASN A 812 -3.71 -21.80 -11.15
N TYR A 813 -3.36 -21.64 -9.87
CA TYR A 813 -3.83 -20.50 -9.07
C TYR A 813 -3.40 -19.17 -9.69
N PRO A 814 -4.25 -18.11 -9.67
CA PRO A 814 -3.92 -16.83 -10.29
C PRO A 814 -2.55 -16.32 -9.83
N ARG A 815 -1.66 -16.03 -10.79
CA ARG A 815 -0.23 -15.72 -10.53
C ARG A 815 -0.05 -14.58 -9.51
N LEU A 816 -0.77 -13.48 -9.69
CA LEU A 816 -0.62 -12.31 -8.81
C LEU A 816 -1.08 -12.63 -7.37
N LEU A 817 -2.17 -13.35 -7.21
CA LEU A 817 -2.66 -13.76 -5.90
C LEU A 817 -1.74 -14.81 -5.24
N ARG A 818 -1.20 -15.75 -6.04
CA ARG A 818 -0.17 -16.69 -5.59
C ARG A 818 1.07 -15.97 -5.06
N ASN A 819 1.49 -14.89 -5.72
CA ASN A 819 2.61 -14.06 -5.26
C ASN A 819 2.34 -13.48 -3.86
N LYS A 820 1.10 -13.04 -3.56
CA LYS A 820 0.74 -12.55 -2.21
C LYS A 820 0.88 -13.64 -1.15
N ILE A 821 0.50 -14.88 -1.47
CA ILE A 821 0.71 -16.03 -0.57
C ILE A 821 2.21 -16.27 -0.35
N LEU A 822 3.01 -16.28 -1.42
CA LEU A 822 4.46 -16.50 -1.33
C LEU A 822 5.16 -15.38 -0.55
N GLN A 823 4.76 -14.12 -0.76
CA GLN A 823 5.23 -12.98 0.01
C GLN A 823 4.95 -13.15 1.51
N ALA A 824 3.72 -13.55 1.87
CA ALA A 824 3.32 -13.75 3.26
C ALA A 824 4.00 -14.99 3.91
N ALA A 825 4.15 -16.08 3.16
CA ALA A 825 4.75 -17.34 3.64
C ALA A 825 6.27 -17.23 3.80
N ASP A 826 6.94 -16.43 2.99
CA ASP A 826 8.41 -16.33 2.94
C ASP A 826 9.00 -15.43 4.04
N MET A 827 8.16 -14.74 4.81
CA MET A 827 8.62 -13.92 5.94
C MET A 827 9.47 -14.69 6.98
N ARG A 828 9.60 -16.03 6.85
CA ARG A 828 10.30 -16.90 7.80
C ARG A 828 11.13 -17.99 7.15
N HIS A 829 11.69 -17.78 5.94
CA HIS A 829 12.57 -18.74 5.24
C HIS A 829 11.93 -20.09 4.94
N THR A 830 10.63 -20.11 4.67
CA THR A 830 9.89 -21.34 4.53
C THR A 830 10.07 -22.02 3.19
N LEU A 831 10.46 -21.28 2.17
CA LEU A 831 10.60 -21.79 0.82
C LEU A 831 11.90 -21.25 0.22
N HIS A 832 13.00 -22.01 0.35
CA HIS A 832 14.21 -21.75 -0.43
C HIS A 832 13.90 -22.02 -1.90
N TYR A 833 13.68 -20.96 -2.69
CA TYR A 833 13.80 -21.09 -4.13
C TYR A 833 15.22 -20.72 -4.53
N PRO A 834 15.94 -21.60 -5.24
CA PRO A 834 17.23 -21.23 -5.81
C PRO A 834 17.00 -20.11 -6.83
N TYR A 835 17.78 -19.06 -6.71
CA TYR A 835 17.90 -17.98 -7.70
C TYR A 835 18.47 -18.49 -9.01
#